data_87baa40a577a9a633d887b708e9f2c4c
#
_entry.id   87baa40a577a9a633d887b708e9f2c4c
#
_cell.length_a   1.000
_cell.length_b   1.000
_cell.length_c   1.000
_cell.angle_alpha   90.00
_cell.angle_beta   90.00
_cell.angle_gamma   90.00
#
_symmetry.space_group_name_H-M   'P 1'
#
loop_
_entity.id
_entity.type
_entity.pdbx_description
1 polymer ?
#
loop_
_entity_poly.entity_id
_entity_poly.type
_entity_poly.pdbx_seq_one_letter_code
_entity_poly.pdbx_strand_id
1 'polypeptide(L)'
;MALKTSVIGFPRIGKNRELKFESEKFFKGQISAEELEKTGAEIRSYGWKKQAEAGISFIPSNDFSFYDNMLDTAFLLGAIPERYKALSLSPLETYFAVSHGYQGEAGDVKALPMKKWFNTNYHYIVPEISDDTKIALSEKNKVLSEFNEAKSQGIKTVPSLIGAYTFLTLANYTGSKKAGDFSEEAVNALALLAKSLGEAGAEWITFAEPALVLDVSDSQKALFTSIYKNLISKIRSQSKIKIALQTYFGDVRDVYEEISSLGFDAIGLDFVEGKKSLELVKSGFPKNTLLLAGLVNGKNIWRTNFEKQAALLAEIKKYVSEENIVISSSCSLLHVPYTTEAEEKLSCDIKKHFAFAEEKLLELGQFAAGDDKAFEENKKLFSIERVYRTPGVQKALSELKEQDFVRKPDFEERERIQHEAFKLPLFPTTTIGSFPQTKEVRANRAAYKKGSISKEQYVAFNQKKIAECIALQEKLGLDVLVHGEFERNDMVEYFGSQLYGYIFTQNAWVQSYGTRCVKPPIIWSDVSRREPMTVEWSVFAQKQTKKIVKGMLTGPVTILNWSFPREDISLKEQAQQIALAIRDEVLDLEKNGIKIIQIDEAALREKLPLRRSDWHKEYLDWAIPAFRLVHAKVKPETQIHTHMCYSEFNDIIRDIDAMDADVITFEASRADLKILDALKEANFRTEVGPGVYDIHSARVPSVEEIRSALEKMLEKVQKEKLWVNPDCGLKTRGDEETEKSLANLVEAARQLR
;
A
#
# COMPACT_ATOMS: atom_id res chain seq x y z
N MET A 1 -15.47 -3.84 -36.59
CA MET A 1 -14.30 -4.74 -36.33
C MET A 1 -14.07 -4.80 -34.85
N ALA A 2 -13.59 -5.93 -34.32
CA ALA A 2 -13.18 -5.99 -32.93
C ALA A 2 -12.06 -4.99 -32.66
N LEU A 3 -12.14 -4.27 -31.55
CA LEU A 3 -11.07 -3.37 -31.10
C LEU A 3 -9.84 -4.18 -30.65
N LYS A 4 -8.67 -3.59 -30.77
CA LYS A 4 -7.45 -4.17 -30.19
C LYS A 4 -7.49 -4.06 -28.66
N THR A 5 -6.72 -4.94 -28.01
CA THR A 5 -6.64 -5.01 -26.54
C THR A 5 -5.20 -4.88 -26.06
N SER A 6 -5.03 -4.35 -24.88
CA SER A 6 -3.74 -4.24 -24.18
C SER A 6 -3.91 -4.55 -22.69
N VAL A 7 -2.84 -4.98 -22.07
CA VAL A 7 -2.74 -5.07 -20.61
C VAL A 7 -1.39 -4.49 -20.16
N ILE A 8 -1.38 -3.78 -19.04
CA ILE A 8 -0.17 -3.08 -18.58
C ILE A 8 0.82 -4.04 -17.89
N GLY A 9 0.32 -5.11 -17.31
CA GLY A 9 1.12 -6.16 -16.68
C GLY A 9 0.24 -7.21 -16.01
N PHE A 10 0.84 -8.33 -15.63
CA PHE A 10 0.16 -9.50 -15.08
C PHE A 10 0.75 -9.87 -13.71
N PRO A 11 0.01 -10.59 -12.81
CA PRO A 11 0.56 -11.04 -11.53
C PRO A 11 1.77 -11.96 -11.71
N ARG A 12 2.82 -11.70 -10.94
CA ARG A 12 4.11 -12.39 -11.03
C ARG A 12 4.43 -13.31 -9.86
N ILE A 13 3.56 -13.37 -8.86
CA ILE A 13 3.79 -14.25 -7.70
C ILE A 13 3.51 -15.73 -8.02
N GLY A 14 2.87 -16.02 -9.16
CA GLY A 14 2.37 -17.34 -9.52
C GLY A 14 1.01 -17.66 -8.87
N LYS A 15 0.24 -18.61 -9.48
CA LYS A 15 -1.11 -18.98 -9.04
C LYS A 15 -1.16 -19.47 -7.57
N ASN A 16 -0.10 -20.16 -7.13
CA ASN A 16 0.04 -20.67 -5.77
C ASN A 16 1.16 -19.99 -4.99
N ARG A 17 1.58 -18.79 -5.41
CA ARG A 17 2.71 -18.04 -4.85
C ARG A 17 4.06 -18.72 -5.04
N GLU A 18 4.28 -19.36 -6.18
CA GLU A 18 5.50 -20.08 -6.51
C GLU A 18 6.73 -19.19 -6.35
N LEU A 19 6.69 -17.96 -6.85
CA LEU A 19 7.79 -17.01 -6.71
C LEU A 19 8.18 -16.79 -5.24
N LYS A 20 7.17 -16.63 -4.35
CA LYS A 20 7.42 -16.44 -2.91
C LYS A 20 8.17 -17.63 -2.33
N PHE A 21 7.67 -18.84 -2.53
CA PHE A 21 8.21 -20.03 -1.87
C PHE A 21 9.58 -20.40 -2.42
N GLU A 22 9.79 -20.27 -3.74
CA GLU A 22 11.09 -20.57 -4.33
C GLU A 22 12.14 -19.50 -3.97
N SER A 23 11.77 -18.20 -3.91
CA SER A 23 12.68 -17.17 -3.39
C SER A 23 13.06 -17.43 -1.92
N GLU A 24 12.14 -17.87 -1.07
CA GLU A 24 12.44 -18.21 0.34
C GLU A 24 13.36 -19.44 0.46
N LYS A 25 13.27 -20.42 -0.47
CA LYS A 25 14.20 -21.54 -0.55
C LYS A 25 15.58 -21.08 -1.01
N PHE A 26 15.64 -20.20 -1.99
CA PHE A 26 16.89 -19.61 -2.46
C PHE A 26 17.62 -18.87 -1.34
N PHE A 27 16.93 -18.02 -0.56
CA PHE A 27 17.52 -17.32 0.59
C PHE A 27 18.05 -18.26 1.68
N LYS A 28 17.53 -19.49 1.75
CA LYS A 28 18.00 -20.53 2.68
C LYS A 28 19.08 -21.43 2.07
N GLY A 29 19.53 -21.16 0.83
CA GLY A 29 20.49 -22.00 0.11
C GLY A 29 19.96 -23.39 -0.26
N GLN A 30 18.64 -23.56 -0.34
CA GLN A 30 17.98 -24.86 -0.63
C GLN A 30 17.81 -25.10 -2.13
N ILE A 31 17.86 -24.06 -2.94
CA ILE A 31 17.83 -24.13 -4.40
C ILE A 31 18.90 -23.19 -4.98
N SER A 32 19.32 -23.45 -6.20
CA SER A 32 20.27 -22.62 -6.94
C SER A 32 19.61 -21.39 -7.58
N ALA A 33 20.43 -20.46 -8.09
CA ALA A 33 19.96 -19.29 -8.84
C ALA A 33 19.23 -19.72 -10.13
N GLU A 34 19.76 -20.74 -10.83
CA GLU A 34 19.18 -21.29 -12.06
C GLU A 34 17.80 -21.90 -11.82
N GLU A 35 17.60 -22.57 -10.68
CA GLU A 35 16.28 -23.13 -10.30
C GLU A 35 15.28 -22.02 -10.03
N LEU A 36 15.68 -20.92 -9.37
CA LEU A 36 14.81 -19.77 -9.16
C LEU A 36 14.50 -19.02 -10.46
N GLU A 37 15.49 -18.84 -11.33
CA GLU A 37 15.31 -18.25 -12.67
C GLU A 37 14.36 -19.09 -13.54
N LYS A 38 14.44 -20.42 -13.46
CA LYS A 38 13.53 -21.35 -14.13
C LYS A 38 12.10 -21.15 -13.65
N THR A 39 11.88 -21.03 -12.34
CA THR A 39 10.54 -20.71 -11.80
C THR A 39 10.02 -19.38 -12.36
N GLY A 40 10.87 -18.36 -12.45
CA GLY A 40 10.53 -17.09 -13.09
C GLY A 40 10.10 -17.26 -14.55
N ALA A 41 10.82 -18.06 -15.32
CA ALA A 41 10.50 -18.37 -16.72
C ALA A 41 9.17 -19.11 -16.87
N GLU A 42 8.87 -20.06 -15.99
CA GLU A 42 7.59 -20.80 -15.96
C GLU A 42 6.42 -19.85 -15.68
N ILE A 43 6.56 -18.92 -14.74
CA ILE A 43 5.53 -17.93 -14.41
C ILE A 43 5.30 -16.99 -15.60
N ARG A 44 6.35 -16.48 -16.26
CA ARG A 44 6.24 -15.64 -17.46
C ARG A 44 5.55 -16.36 -18.59
N SER A 45 5.99 -17.57 -18.90
CA SER A 45 5.43 -18.41 -19.96
C SER A 45 3.93 -18.64 -19.75
N TYR A 46 3.53 -18.95 -18.51
CA TYR A 46 2.11 -19.11 -18.17
C TYR A 46 1.32 -17.82 -18.39
N GLY A 47 1.84 -16.69 -17.89
CA GLY A 47 1.19 -15.38 -18.03
C GLY A 47 1.02 -14.97 -19.49
N TRP A 48 2.02 -15.12 -20.33
CA TRP A 48 1.94 -14.79 -21.76
C TRP A 48 0.93 -15.67 -22.50
N LYS A 49 0.90 -16.99 -22.21
CA LYS A 49 -0.10 -17.91 -22.80
C LYS A 49 -1.52 -17.53 -22.42
N LYS A 50 -1.77 -17.21 -21.14
CA LYS A 50 -3.09 -16.77 -20.68
C LYS A 50 -3.56 -15.49 -21.34
N GLN A 51 -2.67 -14.53 -21.54
CA GLN A 51 -2.97 -13.30 -22.24
C GLN A 51 -3.26 -13.55 -23.73
N ALA A 52 -2.49 -14.41 -24.39
CA ALA A 52 -2.72 -14.79 -25.77
C ALA A 52 -4.05 -15.55 -25.95
N GLU A 53 -4.36 -16.50 -25.04
CA GLU A 53 -5.64 -17.23 -25.02
C GLU A 53 -6.85 -16.31 -24.85
N ALA A 54 -6.69 -15.24 -24.06
CA ALA A 54 -7.73 -14.23 -23.86
C ALA A 54 -7.86 -13.23 -25.01
N GLY A 55 -7.04 -13.34 -26.08
CA GLY A 55 -7.10 -12.48 -27.25
C GLY A 55 -6.46 -11.09 -27.05
N ILE A 56 -5.52 -10.97 -26.11
CA ILE A 56 -4.80 -9.70 -25.90
C ILE A 56 -3.86 -9.42 -27.08
N SER A 57 -4.03 -8.26 -27.72
CA SER A 57 -3.27 -7.84 -28.90
C SER A 57 -1.88 -7.31 -28.55
N PHE A 58 -1.75 -6.59 -27.43
CA PHE A 58 -0.49 -6.02 -26.93
C PHE A 58 -0.15 -6.66 -25.57
N ILE A 59 0.53 -7.80 -25.63
CA ILE A 59 0.97 -8.55 -24.44
C ILE A 59 2.30 -7.98 -23.96
N PRO A 60 2.44 -7.52 -22.71
CA PRO A 60 3.72 -7.01 -22.22
C PRO A 60 4.76 -8.14 -22.03
N SER A 61 6.02 -7.84 -22.32
CA SER A 61 7.17 -8.55 -21.75
C SER A 61 7.98 -7.59 -20.88
N ASN A 62 8.81 -8.13 -19.98
CA ASN A 62 9.54 -7.41 -18.94
C ASN A 62 8.61 -6.80 -17.85
N ASP A 63 7.37 -7.25 -17.75
CA ASP A 63 6.48 -6.93 -16.62
C ASP A 63 6.72 -7.84 -15.39
N PHE A 64 7.37 -8.98 -15.58
CA PHE A 64 7.86 -9.84 -14.49
C PHE A 64 9.07 -9.23 -13.79
N SER A 65 9.17 -9.39 -12.48
CA SER A 65 10.32 -9.02 -11.66
C SER A 65 10.43 -9.97 -10.46
N PHE A 66 11.64 -10.28 -10.03
CA PHE A 66 11.87 -11.00 -8.77
C PHE A 66 11.56 -10.14 -7.55
N TYR A 67 11.64 -8.81 -7.68
CA TYR A 67 11.33 -7.87 -6.61
C TYR A 67 10.46 -6.72 -7.11
N ASP A 68 10.97 -5.78 -7.90
CA ASP A 68 10.21 -4.67 -8.48
C ASP A 68 10.84 -4.10 -9.77
N ASN A 69 10.04 -3.42 -10.58
CA ASN A 69 10.45 -2.90 -11.89
C ASN A 69 11.41 -1.71 -11.81
N MET A 70 11.42 -0.94 -10.70
CA MET A 70 12.39 0.14 -10.50
C MET A 70 13.78 -0.42 -10.24
N LEU A 71 13.87 -1.49 -9.44
CA LEU A 71 15.12 -2.21 -9.21
C LEU A 71 15.62 -2.86 -10.51
N ASP A 72 14.74 -3.52 -11.28
CA ASP A 72 15.08 -4.06 -12.60
C ASP A 72 15.63 -2.98 -13.53
N THR A 73 15.02 -1.79 -13.52
CA THR A 73 15.47 -0.64 -14.33
C THR A 73 16.82 -0.12 -13.84
N ALA A 74 17.08 -0.10 -12.54
CA ALA A 74 18.38 0.27 -11.98
C ALA A 74 19.49 -0.69 -12.45
N PHE A 75 19.23 -2.00 -12.46
CA PHE A 75 20.17 -2.99 -13.01
C PHE A 75 20.34 -2.86 -14.53
N LEU A 76 19.26 -2.62 -15.26
CA LEU A 76 19.31 -2.40 -16.72
C LEU A 76 20.18 -1.19 -17.08
N LEU A 77 20.09 -0.12 -16.30
CA LEU A 77 20.83 1.14 -16.52
C LEU A 77 22.17 1.21 -15.79
N GLY A 78 22.62 0.13 -15.15
CA GLY A 78 23.89 0.08 -14.42
C GLY A 78 23.95 0.98 -13.18
N ALA A 79 22.83 1.55 -12.76
CA ALA A 79 22.70 2.49 -11.63
C ALA A 79 22.68 1.75 -10.27
N ILE A 80 23.69 0.93 -10.01
CA ILE A 80 23.85 0.16 -8.77
C ILE A 80 25.02 0.73 -7.99
N PRO A 81 24.82 1.09 -6.69
CA PRO A 81 25.88 1.63 -5.84
C PRO A 81 27.08 0.69 -5.73
N GLU A 82 28.29 1.26 -5.71
CA GLU A 82 29.54 0.51 -5.74
C GLU A 82 29.70 -0.47 -4.58
N ARG A 83 29.14 -0.12 -3.40
CA ARG A 83 29.17 -0.99 -2.21
C ARG A 83 28.55 -2.39 -2.44
N TYR A 84 27.58 -2.52 -3.35
CA TYR A 84 26.99 -3.81 -3.69
C TYR A 84 27.82 -4.56 -4.75
N LYS A 85 28.40 -3.83 -5.70
CA LYS A 85 29.27 -4.42 -6.72
C LYS A 85 30.55 -4.98 -6.08
N ALA A 86 31.08 -4.28 -5.07
CA ALA A 86 32.29 -4.70 -4.33
C ALA A 86 32.13 -6.04 -3.60
N LEU A 87 30.90 -6.49 -3.32
CA LEU A 87 30.65 -7.82 -2.74
C LEU A 87 31.02 -8.98 -3.67
N SER A 88 31.16 -8.73 -4.97
CA SER A 88 31.50 -9.75 -5.98
C SER A 88 30.59 -10.99 -5.95
N LEU A 89 29.33 -10.82 -5.62
CA LEU A 89 28.29 -11.85 -5.62
C LEU A 89 27.82 -12.17 -7.06
N SER A 90 27.13 -13.28 -7.23
CA SER A 90 26.45 -13.58 -8.49
C SER A 90 25.40 -12.48 -8.80
N PRO A 91 24.97 -12.33 -10.07
CA PRO A 91 24.03 -11.29 -10.44
C PRO A 91 22.71 -11.31 -9.65
N LEU A 92 22.14 -12.49 -9.42
CA LEU A 92 20.89 -12.64 -8.68
C LEU A 92 21.10 -12.40 -7.18
N GLU A 93 22.23 -12.83 -6.61
CA GLU A 93 22.59 -12.51 -5.23
C GLU A 93 22.82 -11.01 -5.03
N THR A 94 23.51 -10.34 -5.98
CA THR A 94 23.68 -8.89 -5.95
C THR A 94 22.32 -8.18 -6.02
N TYR A 95 21.40 -8.66 -6.86
CA TYR A 95 20.03 -8.13 -6.96
C TYR A 95 19.30 -8.18 -5.62
N PHE A 96 19.39 -9.32 -4.94
CA PHE A 96 18.78 -9.47 -3.62
C PHE A 96 19.56 -8.74 -2.51
N ALA A 97 20.89 -8.60 -2.62
CA ALA A 97 21.66 -7.79 -1.68
C ALA A 97 21.23 -6.32 -1.71
N VAL A 98 20.88 -5.76 -2.87
CA VAL A 98 20.35 -4.40 -3.00
C VAL A 98 18.98 -4.27 -2.30
N SER A 99 18.11 -5.28 -2.41
CA SER A 99 16.73 -5.22 -1.89
C SER A 99 16.58 -5.68 -0.44
N HIS A 100 17.45 -6.57 0.08
CA HIS A 100 17.37 -7.12 1.44
C HIS A 100 18.56 -6.75 2.33
N GLY A 101 19.63 -6.21 1.74
CA GLY A 101 20.94 -6.17 2.38
C GLY A 101 21.67 -7.50 2.26
N TYR A 102 22.92 -7.50 2.66
CA TYR A 102 23.76 -8.69 2.71
C TYR A 102 24.65 -8.65 3.95
N GLN A 103 24.74 -9.77 4.65
CA GLN A 103 25.68 -9.97 5.74
C GLN A 103 26.25 -11.40 5.64
N GLY A 104 27.54 -11.50 5.33
CA GLY A 104 28.22 -12.78 5.11
C GLY A 104 29.69 -12.61 4.79
N GLU A 105 30.31 -13.67 4.26
CA GLU A 105 31.75 -13.68 3.98
C GLU A 105 32.21 -12.59 3.00
N ALA A 106 31.35 -12.19 2.05
CA ALA A 106 31.65 -11.15 1.06
C ALA A 106 31.55 -9.71 1.61
N GLY A 107 30.98 -9.51 2.80
CA GLY A 107 30.87 -8.19 3.42
C GLY A 107 29.58 -7.99 4.20
N ASP A 108 29.32 -6.73 4.57
CA ASP A 108 28.11 -6.30 5.28
C ASP A 108 27.59 -5.01 4.62
N VAL A 109 26.42 -5.07 4.01
CA VAL A 109 25.74 -3.92 3.39
C VAL A 109 24.25 -3.89 3.74
N LYS A 110 23.73 -2.72 4.04
CA LYS A 110 22.29 -2.52 4.26
C LYS A 110 21.54 -2.49 2.93
N ALA A 111 20.27 -2.90 2.94
CA ALA A 111 19.37 -2.73 1.81
C ALA A 111 19.18 -1.25 1.44
N LEU A 112 18.84 -0.98 0.17
CA LEU A 112 18.32 0.32 -0.21
C LEU A 112 16.94 0.57 0.41
N PRO A 113 16.55 1.84 0.61
CA PRO A 113 15.24 2.18 1.15
C PRO A 113 14.11 1.70 0.24
N MET A 114 12.98 1.38 0.83
CA MET A 114 11.78 0.95 0.14
C MET A 114 10.67 1.98 0.34
N LYS A 115 9.93 2.29 -0.72
CA LYS A 115 8.76 3.18 -0.69
C LYS A 115 7.56 2.52 -1.35
N LYS A 116 6.35 2.99 -1.03
CA LYS A 116 5.14 2.57 -1.71
C LYS A 116 5.16 2.97 -3.18
N TRP A 117 4.65 2.07 -4.03
CA TRP A 117 4.42 2.34 -5.43
C TRP A 117 3.11 3.11 -5.57
N PHE A 118 3.22 4.43 -5.55
CA PHE A 118 2.09 5.37 -5.58
C PHE A 118 1.06 5.09 -4.46
N ASN A 119 -0.22 5.10 -4.77
CA ASN A 119 -1.33 4.82 -3.85
C ASN A 119 -1.71 3.32 -3.79
N THR A 120 -0.78 2.43 -4.13
CA THR A 120 -0.98 0.98 -4.09
C THR A 120 -0.44 0.35 -2.81
N ASN A 121 -0.70 -0.93 -2.63
CA ASN A 121 -0.11 -1.73 -1.55
C ASN A 121 1.26 -2.32 -1.93
N TYR A 122 1.69 -2.11 -3.18
CA TYR A 122 2.99 -2.55 -3.68
C TYR A 122 4.10 -1.57 -3.29
N HIS A 123 5.33 -2.05 -3.15
CA HIS A 123 6.50 -1.24 -2.78
C HIS A 123 7.62 -1.47 -3.78
N TYR A 124 8.43 -0.45 -3.96
CA TYR A 124 9.63 -0.49 -4.81
C TYR A 124 10.87 -0.09 -4.03
N ILE A 125 12.02 -0.61 -4.47
CA ILE A 125 13.33 -0.20 -3.96
C ILE A 125 13.70 1.13 -4.61
N VAL A 126 14.01 2.12 -3.79
CA VAL A 126 14.39 3.46 -4.26
C VAL A 126 15.82 3.42 -4.80
N PRO A 127 16.04 3.63 -6.11
CA PRO A 127 17.40 3.69 -6.66
C PRO A 127 18.20 4.80 -5.99
N GLU A 128 19.48 4.52 -5.70
CA GLU A 128 20.43 5.51 -5.17
C GLU A 128 21.42 5.90 -6.24
N ILE A 129 21.50 7.18 -6.55
CA ILE A 129 22.35 7.75 -7.58
C ILE A 129 23.33 8.74 -6.93
N SER A 130 24.63 8.49 -7.06
CA SER A 130 25.70 9.38 -6.62
C SER A 130 26.27 10.19 -7.79
N ASP A 131 27.09 11.19 -7.50
CA ASP A 131 27.74 12.02 -8.53
C ASP A 131 28.65 11.18 -9.47
N ASP A 132 29.16 10.03 -8.99
CA ASP A 132 30.02 9.13 -9.75
C ASP A 132 29.23 8.02 -10.50
N THR A 133 27.92 7.94 -10.30
CA THR A 133 27.10 6.94 -11.00
C THR A 133 27.13 7.21 -12.50
N LYS A 134 27.41 6.17 -13.28
CA LYS A 134 27.35 6.18 -14.75
C LYS A 134 26.14 5.40 -15.19
N ILE A 135 25.21 6.05 -15.86
CA ILE A 135 24.04 5.41 -16.43
C ILE A 135 24.38 4.91 -17.85
N ALA A 136 24.35 3.59 -18.04
CA ALA A 136 24.59 2.96 -19.32
C ALA A 136 23.76 1.67 -19.42
N LEU A 137 23.42 1.26 -20.64
CA LEU A 137 22.74 -0.01 -20.87
C LEU A 137 23.65 -1.16 -20.43
N SER A 138 23.15 -2.00 -19.52
CA SER A 138 23.85 -3.18 -19.03
C SER A 138 24.01 -4.22 -20.13
N GLU A 139 25.15 -4.92 -20.16
CA GLU A 139 25.36 -6.07 -21.05
C GLU A 139 24.33 -7.17 -20.80
N LYS A 140 23.94 -7.38 -19.53
CA LYS A 140 22.86 -8.30 -19.15
C LYS A 140 21.50 -7.62 -19.33
N ASN A 141 21.02 -7.62 -20.56
CA ASN A 141 19.78 -6.96 -20.95
C ASN A 141 18.56 -7.88 -20.75
N LYS A 142 17.97 -7.81 -19.55
CA LYS A 142 16.77 -8.58 -19.19
C LYS A 142 15.61 -8.32 -20.17
N VAL A 143 15.41 -7.07 -20.60
CA VAL A 143 14.31 -6.68 -21.48
C VAL A 143 14.39 -7.42 -22.82
N LEU A 144 15.57 -7.45 -23.41
CA LEU A 144 15.83 -8.17 -24.66
C LEU A 144 15.74 -9.69 -24.46
N SER A 145 16.24 -10.20 -23.33
CA SER A 145 16.19 -11.62 -22.99
C SER A 145 14.74 -12.13 -22.89
N GLU A 146 13.88 -11.44 -22.14
CA GLU A 146 12.47 -11.84 -21.98
C GLU A 146 11.66 -11.67 -23.27
N PHE A 147 11.95 -10.64 -24.07
CA PHE A 147 11.37 -10.52 -25.42
C PHE A 147 11.70 -11.73 -26.31
N ASN A 148 12.96 -12.14 -26.35
CA ASN A 148 13.40 -13.30 -27.12
C ASN A 148 12.84 -14.62 -26.54
N GLU A 149 12.69 -14.73 -25.21
CA GLU A 149 12.06 -15.87 -24.55
C GLU A 149 10.60 -16.03 -25.00
N ALA A 150 9.80 -14.96 -24.98
CA ALA A 150 8.43 -14.99 -25.47
C ALA A 150 8.35 -15.32 -26.98
N LYS A 151 9.21 -14.69 -27.78
CA LYS A 151 9.31 -14.93 -29.22
C LYS A 151 9.63 -16.38 -29.54
N SER A 152 10.52 -17.02 -28.78
CA SER A 152 10.87 -18.45 -28.96
C SER A 152 9.69 -19.38 -28.71
N GLN A 153 8.69 -18.94 -27.94
CA GLN A 153 7.45 -19.65 -27.67
C GLN A 153 6.33 -19.31 -28.68
N GLY A 154 6.65 -18.51 -29.72
CA GLY A 154 5.68 -18.06 -30.73
C GLY A 154 4.72 -16.96 -30.24
N ILE A 155 5.01 -16.33 -29.10
CA ILE A 155 4.18 -15.28 -28.52
C ILE A 155 4.78 -13.92 -28.88
N LYS A 156 3.95 -13.07 -29.52
CA LYS A 156 4.31 -11.69 -29.87
C LYS A 156 4.08 -10.80 -28.67
N THR A 157 5.13 -10.20 -28.13
CA THR A 157 5.05 -9.32 -26.97
C THR A 157 5.50 -7.89 -27.29
N VAL A 158 5.17 -6.97 -26.40
CA VAL A 158 5.59 -5.57 -26.40
C VAL A 158 6.49 -5.37 -25.17
N PRO A 159 7.82 -5.18 -25.35
CA PRO A 159 8.69 -4.85 -24.23
C PRO A 159 8.21 -3.59 -23.52
N SER A 160 8.02 -3.71 -22.19
CA SER A 160 7.55 -2.62 -21.33
C SER A 160 8.53 -2.40 -20.19
N LEU A 161 8.88 -1.15 -19.91
CA LEU A 161 9.80 -0.80 -18.83
C LEU A 161 9.46 0.57 -18.24
N ILE A 162 9.97 0.83 -17.04
CA ILE A 162 9.86 2.16 -16.42
C ILE A 162 10.64 3.16 -17.26
N GLY A 163 10.02 4.27 -17.62
CA GLY A 163 10.61 5.32 -18.41
C GLY A 163 11.62 6.17 -17.64
N ALA A 164 12.45 6.91 -18.39
CA ALA A 164 13.55 7.68 -17.83
C ALA A 164 13.08 8.75 -16.84
N TYR A 165 11.96 9.42 -17.11
CA TYR A 165 11.45 10.47 -16.22
C TYR A 165 11.05 9.91 -14.85
N THR A 166 10.24 8.86 -14.81
CA THR A 166 9.84 8.19 -13.56
C THR A 166 11.05 7.64 -12.81
N PHE A 167 11.96 6.95 -13.51
CA PHE A 167 13.16 6.40 -12.89
C PHE A 167 14.01 7.49 -12.21
N LEU A 168 14.33 8.56 -12.94
CA LEU A 168 15.16 9.64 -12.41
C LEU A 168 14.44 10.47 -11.35
N THR A 169 13.13 10.70 -11.50
CA THR A 169 12.36 11.52 -10.54
C THR A 169 12.15 10.82 -9.20
N LEU A 170 12.00 9.49 -9.20
CA LEU A 170 11.78 8.70 -7.98
C LEU A 170 13.06 8.18 -7.33
N ALA A 171 14.24 8.40 -7.93
CA ALA A 171 15.52 8.04 -7.36
C ALA A 171 15.94 8.96 -6.21
N ASN A 172 16.81 8.47 -5.33
CA ASN A 172 17.47 9.24 -4.28
C ASN A 172 18.87 9.65 -4.73
N TYR A 173 19.19 10.95 -4.61
CA TYR A 173 20.48 11.52 -4.99
C TYR A 173 21.33 11.79 -3.75
N THR A 174 22.52 11.15 -3.69
CA THR A 174 23.45 11.27 -2.54
C THR A 174 24.55 12.32 -2.74
N GLY A 175 24.57 13.00 -3.90
CA GLY A 175 25.54 14.03 -4.24
C GLY A 175 24.91 15.38 -4.60
N SER A 176 25.67 16.18 -5.35
CA SER A 176 25.26 17.50 -5.84
C SER A 176 24.41 17.42 -7.10
N LYS A 177 24.63 16.42 -7.95
CA LYS A 177 23.87 16.17 -9.18
C LYS A 177 22.42 15.80 -8.90
N LYS A 178 21.53 16.10 -9.85
CA LYS A 178 20.09 15.88 -9.81
C LYS A 178 19.61 15.13 -11.05
N ALA A 179 18.34 14.81 -11.14
CA ALA A 179 17.74 14.06 -12.24
C ALA A 179 18.12 14.56 -13.64
N GLY A 180 18.18 15.88 -13.82
CA GLY A 180 18.53 16.49 -15.10
C GLY A 180 19.94 16.17 -15.58
N ASP A 181 20.89 16.04 -14.66
CA ASP A 181 22.32 15.79 -14.96
C ASP A 181 22.55 14.37 -15.52
N PHE A 182 21.65 13.44 -15.25
CA PHE A 182 21.71 12.05 -15.73
C PHE A 182 20.79 11.77 -16.93
N SER A 183 20.02 12.78 -17.37
CA SER A 183 18.99 12.60 -18.41
C SER A 183 19.57 12.18 -19.75
N GLU A 184 20.71 12.73 -20.16
CA GLU A 184 21.34 12.41 -21.44
C GLU A 184 21.86 10.97 -21.46
N GLU A 185 22.49 10.52 -20.39
CA GLU A 185 22.99 9.13 -20.25
C GLU A 185 21.81 8.14 -20.30
N ALA A 186 20.73 8.42 -19.58
CA ALA A 186 19.52 7.59 -19.58
C ALA A 186 18.89 7.52 -20.99
N VAL A 187 18.79 8.65 -21.69
CA VAL A 187 18.29 8.71 -23.07
C VAL A 187 19.16 7.87 -24.00
N ASN A 188 20.50 7.96 -23.88
CA ASN A 188 21.42 7.16 -24.70
C ASN A 188 21.25 5.66 -24.46
N ALA A 189 21.17 5.24 -23.19
CA ALA A 189 20.96 3.84 -22.83
C ALA A 189 19.64 3.28 -23.36
N LEU A 190 18.54 4.03 -23.20
CA LEU A 190 17.22 3.60 -23.66
C LEU A 190 17.08 3.65 -25.19
N ALA A 191 17.74 4.57 -25.87
CA ALA A 191 17.79 4.56 -27.35
C ALA A 191 18.54 3.35 -27.88
N LEU A 192 19.65 2.97 -27.26
CA LEU A 192 20.40 1.75 -27.61
C LEU A 192 19.57 0.49 -27.34
N LEU A 193 18.84 0.42 -26.23
CA LEU A 193 17.90 -0.67 -25.94
C LEU A 193 16.84 -0.79 -27.03
N ALA A 194 16.20 0.32 -27.41
CA ALA A 194 15.16 0.34 -28.44
C ALA A 194 15.72 -0.12 -29.80
N LYS A 195 16.95 0.24 -30.13
CA LYS A 195 17.64 -0.23 -31.33
C LYS A 195 17.81 -1.76 -31.28
N SER A 196 18.36 -2.31 -30.20
CA SER A 196 18.57 -3.75 -30.02
C SER A 196 17.27 -4.55 -30.09
N LEU A 197 16.18 -4.03 -29.50
CA LEU A 197 14.86 -4.63 -29.59
C LEU A 197 14.31 -4.61 -31.01
N GLY A 198 14.46 -3.50 -31.74
CA GLY A 198 14.07 -3.39 -33.14
C GLY A 198 14.83 -4.37 -34.03
N GLU A 199 16.14 -4.54 -33.84
CA GLU A 199 16.98 -5.54 -34.52
C GLU A 199 16.54 -6.97 -34.18
N ALA A 200 16.07 -7.23 -32.95
CA ALA A 200 15.49 -8.51 -32.55
C ALA A 200 14.08 -8.74 -33.11
N GLY A 201 13.46 -7.73 -33.74
CA GLY A 201 12.15 -7.80 -34.39
C GLY A 201 10.98 -7.32 -33.51
N ALA A 202 11.23 -6.59 -32.44
CA ALA A 202 10.17 -5.91 -31.70
C ALA A 202 9.56 -4.78 -32.54
N GLU A 203 8.22 -4.75 -32.63
CA GLU A 203 7.52 -3.70 -33.38
C GLU A 203 7.23 -2.48 -32.50
N TRP A 204 7.14 -2.68 -31.19
CA TRP A 204 6.78 -1.68 -30.20
C TRP A 204 7.71 -1.73 -28.99
N ILE A 205 7.88 -0.59 -28.34
CA ILE A 205 8.45 -0.47 -27.00
C ILE A 205 7.53 0.45 -26.19
N THR A 206 7.27 0.10 -24.93
CA THR A 206 6.45 0.90 -24.01
C THR A 206 7.31 1.45 -22.89
N PHE A 207 7.29 2.78 -22.72
CA PHE A 207 7.84 3.47 -21.56
C PHE A 207 6.71 3.81 -20.59
N ALA A 208 6.73 3.21 -19.42
CA ALA A 208 5.76 3.48 -18.35
C ALA A 208 6.23 4.70 -17.52
N GLU A 209 5.41 5.74 -17.50
CA GLU A 209 5.70 7.00 -16.81
C GLU A 209 4.62 7.38 -15.80
N PRO A 210 4.38 6.53 -14.77
CA PRO A 210 3.36 6.82 -13.77
C PRO A 210 3.66 8.07 -12.93
N ALA A 211 4.92 8.53 -12.84
CA ALA A 211 5.22 9.77 -12.12
C ALA A 211 4.58 11.02 -12.75
N LEU A 212 4.10 10.95 -14.00
CA LEU A 212 3.40 12.05 -14.67
C LEU A 212 1.99 12.32 -14.11
N VAL A 213 1.44 11.42 -13.29
CA VAL A 213 0.14 11.64 -12.63
C VAL A 213 0.27 12.36 -11.29
N LEU A 214 1.49 12.58 -10.80
CA LEU A 214 1.77 13.40 -9.63
C LEU A 214 1.64 14.91 -9.96
N ASP A 215 1.77 15.76 -8.94
CA ASP A 215 1.95 17.19 -9.19
C ASP A 215 3.26 17.41 -9.93
N VAL A 216 3.19 17.95 -11.14
CA VAL A 216 4.36 18.17 -12.00
C VAL A 216 4.64 19.67 -12.11
N SER A 217 5.78 20.12 -11.57
CA SER A 217 6.23 21.50 -11.66
C SER A 217 6.71 21.85 -13.09
N ASP A 218 6.83 23.14 -13.40
CA ASP A 218 7.32 23.58 -14.71
C ASP A 218 8.73 23.07 -15.03
N SER A 219 9.60 22.97 -14.02
CA SER A 219 10.95 22.41 -14.20
C SER A 219 10.91 20.90 -14.49
N GLN A 220 10.02 20.16 -13.86
CA GLN A 220 9.80 18.73 -14.10
C GLN A 220 9.16 18.49 -15.48
N LYS A 221 8.23 19.36 -15.88
CA LYS A 221 7.63 19.37 -17.22
C LYS A 221 8.69 19.58 -18.29
N ALA A 222 9.58 20.57 -18.10
CA ALA A 222 10.69 20.81 -19.01
C ALA A 222 11.66 19.63 -19.08
N LEU A 223 11.95 18.97 -17.95
CA LEU A 223 12.78 17.76 -17.90
C LEU A 223 12.14 16.62 -18.71
N PHE A 224 10.86 16.32 -18.47
CA PHE A 224 10.12 15.30 -19.22
C PHE A 224 10.15 15.56 -20.72
N THR A 225 9.83 16.80 -21.13
CA THR A 225 9.82 17.21 -22.52
C THR A 225 11.20 17.06 -23.18
N SER A 226 12.27 17.47 -22.49
CA SER A 226 13.65 17.31 -22.97
C SER A 226 14.04 15.84 -23.14
N ILE A 227 13.77 15.00 -22.13
CA ILE A 227 14.05 13.57 -22.18
C ILE A 227 13.38 12.93 -23.41
N TYR A 228 12.06 13.11 -23.56
CA TYR A 228 11.32 12.40 -24.61
C TYR A 228 11.51 12.98 -26.00
N LYS A 229 11.73 14.29 -26.15
CA LYS A 229 12.11 14.88 -27.44
C LYS A 229 13.41 14.26 -27.95
N ASN A 230 14.42 14.15 -27.09
CA ASN A 230 15.71 13.58 -27.45
C ASN A 230 15.63 12.07 -27.66
N LEU A 231 14.92 11.34 -26.78
CA LEU A 231 14.77 9.89 -26.86
C LEU A 231 14.04 9.46 -28.15
N ILE A 232 12.89 10.07 -28.47
CA ILE A 232 12.13 9.79 -29.69
C ILE A 232 12.97 10.11 -30.94
N SER A 233 13.68 11.25 -30.96
CA SER A 233 14.55 11.61 -32.07
C SER A 233 15.66 10.58 -32.29
N LYS A 234 16.35 10.14 -31.20
CA LYS A 234 17.42 9.14 -31.26
C LYS A 234 16.89 7.77 -31.70
N ILE A 235 15.76 7.32 -31.15
CA ILE A 235 15.17 6.03 -31.55
C ILE A 235 14.82 6.04 -33.04
N ARG A 236 14.13 7.06 -33.51
CA ARG A 236 13.69 7.17 -34.93
C ARG A 236 14.85 7.27 -35.91
N SER A 237 16.00 7.79 -35.50
CA SER A 237 17.21 7.82 -36.32
C SER A 237 17.86 6.43 -36.49
N GLN A 238 17.56 5.46 -35.63
CA GLN A 238 18.28 4.16 -35.53
C GLN A 238 17.37 2.96 -35.75
N SER A 239 16.04 3.10 -35.54
CA SER A 239 15.08 2.00 -35.56
C SER A 239 13.71 2.45 -36.04
N LYS A 240 12.95 1.49 -36.59
CA LYS A 240 11.53 1.68 -36.96
C LYS A 240 10.57 1.26 -35.84
N ILE A 241 11.06 0.92 -34.67
CA ILE A 241 10.24 0.52 -33.52
C ILE A 241 9.30 1.64 -33.12
N LYS A 242 8.06 1.32 -32.90
CA LYS A 242 7.02 2.28 -32.45
C LYS A 242 7.12 2.48 -30.95
N ILE A 243 6.84 3.70 -30.51
CA ILE A 243 7.03 4.15 -29.13
C ILE A 243 5.69 4.42 -28.47
N ALA A 244 5.37 3.67 -27.43
CA ALA A 244 4.20 3.90 -26.58
C ALA A 244 4.62 4.57 -25.26
N LEU A 245 3.89 5.59 -24.85
CA LEU A 245 3.93 6.14 -23.49
C LEU A 245 2.76 5.57 -22.70
N GLN A 246 2.99 4.99 -21.54
CA GLN A 246 1.95 4.44 -20.67
C GLN A 246 1.90 5.18 -19.34
N THR A 247 0.75 5.74 -18.99
CA THR A 247 0.47 6.34 -17.68
C THR A 247 -0.65 5.59 -16.98
N TYR A 248 -0.66 5.58 -15.64
CA TYR A 248 -1.65 4.89 -14.82
C TYR A 248 -1.70 5.46 -13.40
N PHE A 249 -2.76 5.14 -12.63
CA PHE A 249 -3.08 5.60 -11.28
C PHE A 249 -3.64 7.02 -11.18
N GLY A 250 -3.91 7.68 -12.30
CA GLY A 250 -4.44 9.04 -12.30
C GLY A 250 -4.42 9.68 -13.69
N ASP A 251 -4.71 10.96 -13.75
CA ASP A 251 -4.66 11.75 -14.96
C ASP A 251 -3.39 12.59 -15.08
N VAL A 252 -3.05 12.98 -16.29
CA VAL A 252 -1.80 13.70 -16.65
C VAL A 252 -2.05 15.17 -16.96
N ARG A 253 -2.97 15.81 -16.21
CA ARG A 253 -3.46 17.19 -16.48
C ARG A 253 -2.35 18.24 -16.61
N ASP A 254 -1.23 18.08 -15.93
CA ASP A 254 -0.15 19.08 -15.93
C ASP A 254 0.76 18.99 -17.17
N VAL A 255 0.77 17.84 -17.85
CA VAL A 255 1.71 17.52 -18.94
C VAL A 255 1.05 17.00 -20.19
N TYR A 256 -0.30 17.08 -20.28
CA TYR A 256 -1.05 16.49 -21.38
C TYR A 256 -0.71 17.13 -22.74
N GLU A 257 -0.50 18.43 -22.78
CA GLU A 257 -0.13 19.15 -24.02
C GLU A 257 1.23 18.69 -24.55
N GLU A 258 2.21 18.55 -23.65
CA GLU A 258 3.54 18.04 -23.97
C GLU A 258 3.46 16.60 -24.50
N ILE A 259 2.76 15.70 -23.77
CA ILE A 259 2.55 14.32 -24.19
C ILE A 259 1.93 14.26 -25.60
N SER A 260 0.92 15.09 -25.84
CA SER A 260 0.18 15.10 -27.10
C SER A 260 1.01 15.64 -28.27
N SER A 261 2.01 16.48 -28.01
CA SER A 261 2.83 17.13 -29.04
C SER A 261 4.16 16.41 -29.34
N LEU A 262 4.64 15.54 -28.45
CA LEU A 262 5.95 14.86 -28.59
C LEU A 262 6.02 13.84 -29.71
N GLY A 263 4.86 13.36 -30.21
CA GLY A 263 4.79 12.45 -31.35
C GLY A 263 4.97 10.98 -30.98
N PHE A 264 4.46 10.54 -29.86
CA PHE A 264 4.32 9.11 -29.53
C PHE A 264 3.41 8.41 -30.55
N ASP A 265 3.70 7.12 -30.83
CA ASP A 265 2.85 6.28 -31.67
C ASP A 265 1.64 5.73 -30.90
N ALA A 266 1.73 5.64 -29.56
CA ALA A 266 0.62 5.32 -28.67
C ALA A 266 0.74 6.07 -27.35
N ILE A 267 -0.41 6.45 -26.77
CA ILE A 267 -0.52 7.08 -25.45
C ILE A 267 -1.53 6.30 -24.62
N GLY A 268 -1.11 5.80 -23.47
CA GLY A 268 -1.95 5.09 -22.51
C GLY A 268 -2.44 6.03 -21.40
N LEU A 269 -3.77 6.10 -21.24
CA LEU A 269 -4.43 6.92 -20.24
C LEU A 269 -5.35 6.08 -19.36
N ASP A 270 -5.35 6.36 -18.07
CA ASP A 270 -6.24 5.75 -17.09
C ASP A 270 -7.59 6.49 -17.06
N PHE A 271 -8.68 5.76 -17.35
CA PHE A 271 -10.04 6.29 -17.25
C PHE A 271 -10.81 5.80 -16.02
N VAL A 272 -10.15 5.04 -15.15
CA VAL A 272 -10.72 4.56 -13.87
C VAL A 272 -10.36 5.51 -12.73
N GLU A 273 -9.06 5.75 -12.49
CA GLU A 273 -8.56 6.68 -11.48
C GLU A 273 -8.27 8.07 -12.06
N GLY A 274 -8.01 8.18 -13.34
CA GLY A 274 -7.79 9.43 -14.06
C GLY A 274 -9.08 10.19 -14.33
N LYS A 275 -9.65 10.82 -13.30
CA LYS A 275 -10.96 11.49 -13.34
C LYS A 275 -11.09 12.55 -14.42
N LYS A 276 -9.98 13.18 -14.83
CA LYS A 276 -9.94 14.18 -15.89
C LYS A 276 -9.50 13.64 -17.25
N SER A 277 -9.17 12.35 -17.37
CA SER A 277 -8.66 11.77 -18.62
C SER A 277 -9.62 11.97 -19.80
N LEU A 278 -10.94 11.84 -19.57
CA LEU A 278 -11.93 12.10 -20.61
C LEU A 278 -11.94 13.58 -21.04
N GLU A 279 -11.85 14.52 -20.10
CA GLU A 279 -11.81 15.96 -20.38
C GLU A 279 -10.54 16.32 -21.17
N LEU A 280 -9.40 15.71 -20.82
CA LEU A 280 -8.15 15.89 -21.55
C LEU A 280 -8.27 15.40 -22.99
N VAL A 281 -8.84 14.22 -23.23
CA VAL A 281 -9.09 13.72 -24.58
C VAL A 281 -10.04 14.63 -25.35
N LYS A 282 -11.07 15.18 -24.69
CA LYS A 282 -11.99 16.17 -25.29
C LYS A 282 -11.30 17.46 -25.71
N SER A 283 -10.25 17.88 -25.03
CA SER A 283 -9.49 19.08 -25.40
C SER A 283 -8.64 18.90 -26.67
N GLY A 284 -8.42 17.66 -27.09
CA GLY A 284 -7.72 17.27 -28.32
C GLY A 284 -6.86 16.04 -28.10
N PHE A 285 -6.88 15.09 -29.05
CA PHE A 285 -6.01 13.92 -29.07
C PHE A 285 -5.32 13.81 -30.43
N PRO A 286 -4.01 13.41 -30.50
CA PRO A 286 -3.27 13.36 -31.76
C PRO A 286 -3.88 12.36 -32.74
N LYS A 287 -4.12 12.78 -34.01
CA LYS A 287 -4.88 12.02 -35.01
C LYS A 287 -4.28 10.67 -35.42
N ASN A 288 -2.94 10.57 -35.41
CA ASN A 288 -2.21 9.37 -35.87
C ASN A 288 -1.62 8.55 -34.69
N THR A 289 -2.10 8.77 -33.48
CA THR A 289 -1.62 8.12 -32.27
C THR A 289 -2.68 7.16 -31.76
N LEU A 290 -2.27 5.96 -31.32
CA LEU A 290 -3.19 5.04 -30.66
C LEU A 290 -3.48 5.52 -29.23
N LEU A 291 -4.73 5.48 -28.82
CA LEU A 291 -5.14 5.64 -27.44
C LEU A 291 -5.25 4.25 -26.78
N LEU A 292 -4.37 3.95 -25.83
CA LEU A 292 -4.53 2.78 -24.96
C LEU A 292 -5.47 3.19 -23.81
N ALA A 293 -6.77 2.93 -23.99
CA ALA A 293 -7.81 3.38 -23.09
C ALA A 293 -7.95 2.42 -21.90
N GLY A 294 -7.47 2.83 -20.73
CA GLY A 294 -7.53 2.06 -19.48
C GLY A 294 -8.93 2.02 -18.88
N LEU A 295 -9.80 1.17 -19.42
CA LEU A 295 -11.21 1.06 -19.06
C LEU A 295 -11.50 -0.05 -18.04
N VAL A 296 -10.67 -1.10 -17.96
CA VAL A 296 -10.84 -2.21 -17.03
C VAL A 296 -10.00 -1.97 -15.77
N ASN A 297 -10.66 -1.93 -14.62
CA ASN A 297 -10.02 -1.62 -13.35
C ASN A 297 -8.99 -2.68 -12.94
N GLY A 298 -7.69 -2.32 -12.93
CA GLY A 298 -6.59 -3.19 -12.55
C GLY A 298 -6.30 -3.25 -11.04
N LYS A 299 -6.98 -2.46 -10.20
CA LYS A 299 -6.74 -2.38 -8.73
C LYS A 299 -7.86 -2.95 -7.89
N ASN A 300 -9.06 -3.16 -8.44
CA ASN A 300 -10.18 -3.70 -7.70
C ASN A 300 -10.67 -5.00 -8.34
N ILE A 301 -11.35 -5.82 -7.55
CA ILE A 301 -11.66 -7.21 -7.86
C ILE A 301 -13.05 -7.41 -8.50
N TRP A 302 -13.80 -6.35 -8.69
CA TRP A 302 -15.16 -6.45 -9.21
C TRP A 302 -15.18 -6.66 -10.72
N ARG A 303 -16.22 -7.35 -11.19
CA ARG A 303 -16.55 -7.42 -12.61
C ARG A 303 -16.70 -6.03 -13.19
N THR A 304 -16.20 -5.84 -14.42
CA THR A 304 -16.41 -4.61 -15.19
C THR A 304 -17.86 -4.52 -15.64
N ASN A 305 -18.51 -3.39 -15.41
CA ASN A 305 -19.84 -3.11 -15.96
C ASN A 305 -19.70 -2.70 -17.43
N PHE A 306 -20.04 -3.60 -18.35
CA PHE A 306 -19.87 -3.38 -19.80
C PHE A 306 -20.75 -2.27 -20.35
N GLU A 307 -21.97 -2.09 -19.87
CA GLU A 307 -22.85 -0.99 -20.31
C GLU A 307 -22.24 0.37 -19.93
N LYS A 308 -21.73 0.50 -18.70
CA LYS A 308 -21.05 1.72 -18.23
C LYS A 308 -19.79 2.02 -19.04
N GLN A 309 -18.98 1.01 -19.30
CA GLN A 309 -17.74 1.19 -20.08
C GLN A 309 -18.02 1.44 -21.55
N ALA A 310 -19.07 0.83 -22.12
CA ALA A 310 -19.50 1.10 -23.49
C ALA A 310 -20.00 2.55 -23.67
N ALA A 311 -20.70 3.09 -22.67
CA ALA A 311 -21.10 4.49 -22.68
C ALA A 311 -19.88 5.44 -22.63
N LEU A 312 -18.88 5.14 -21.80
CA LEU A 312 -17.63 5.91 -21.74
C LEU A 312 -16.83 5.80 -23.05
N LEU A 313 -16.76 4.59 -23.63
CA LEU A 313 -16.10 4.36 -24.91
C LEU A 313 -16.81 5.13 -26.05
N ALA A 314 -18.13 5.19 -26.04
CA ALA A 314 -18.89 5.97 -26.99
C ALA A 314 -18.58 7.48 -26.89
N GLU A 315 -18.36 8.00 -25.70
CA GLU A 315 -17.88 9.38 -25.51
C GLU A 315 -16.47 9.59 -26.07
N ILE A 316 -15.54 8.67 -25.80
CA ILE A 316 -14.16 8.72 -26.33
C ILE A 316 -14.16 8.71 -27.87
N LYS A 317 -14.99 7.86 -28.49
CA LYS A 317 -15.11 7.75 -29.97
C LYS A 317 -15.53 9.03 -30.65
N LYS A 318 -16.08 10.02 -29.95
CA LYS A 318 -16.39 11.34 -30.55
C LYS A 318 -15.13 12.17 -30.83
N TYR A 319 -14.01 11.84 -30.20
CA TYR A 319 -12.76 12.61 -30.25
C TYR A 319 -11.56 11.82 -30.78
N VAL A 320 -11.61 10.49 -30.70
CA VAL A 320 -10.59 9.56 -31.21
C VAL A 320 -11.21 8.58 -32.19
N SER A 321 -10.63 8.47 -33.38
CA SER A 321 -11.09 7.51 -34.40
C SER A 321 -11.04 6.09 -33.86
N GLU A 322 -12.04 5.28 -34.16
CA GLU A 322 -12.20 3.93 -33.63
C GLU A 322 -10.99 3.02 -33.90
N GLU A 323 -10.40 3.13 -35.08
CA GLU A 323 -9.18 2.39 -35.48
C GLU A 323 -7.97 2.73 -34.64
N ASN A 324 -7.98 3.87 -33.94
CA ASN A 324 -6.91 4.34 -33.04
C ASN A 324 -7.20 4.03 -31.58
N ILE A 325 -8.27 3.32 -31.24
CA ILE A 325 -8.60 2.95 -29.87
C ILE A 325 -8.16 1.51 -29.59
N VAL A 326 -7.46 1.33 -28.48
CA VAL A 326 -7.09 0.03 -27.91
C VAL A 326 -7.67 -0.05 -26.50
N ILE A 327 -8.45 -1.06 -26.20
CA ILE A 327 -9.02 -1.27 -24.87
C ILE A 327 -7.93 -1.84 -23.96
N SER A 328 -7.72 -1.21 -22.80
CA SER A 328 -6.65 -1.58 -21.87
C SER A 328 -7.14 -1.74 -20.43
N SER A 329 -6.33 -2.43 -19.61
CA SER A 329 -6.45 -2.28 -18.15
C SER A 329 -6.00 -0.88 -17.72
N SER A 330 -6.58 -0.37 -16.62
CA SER A 330 -6.26 0.97 -16.11
C SER A 330 -4.85 1.04 -15.48
N CYS A 331 -4.37 -0.08 -14.96
CA CYS A 331 -3.01 -0.29 -14.47
C CYS A 331 -2.66 -1.79 -14.57
N SER A 332 -1.48 -2.17 -14.09
CA SER A 332 -1.07 -3.58 -14.04
C SER A 332 -2.03 -4.43 -13.22
N LEU A 333 -2.39 -5.60 -13.71
CA LEU A 333 -3.17 -6.61 -12.97
C LEU A 333 -2.39 -7.24 -11.79
N LEU A 334 -1.13 -6.84 -11.58
CA LEU A 334 -0.34 -7.15 -10.39
C LEU A 334 -1.08 -6.82 -9.08
N HIS A 335 -1.97 -5.82 -9.10
CA HIS A 335 -2.65 -5.29 -7.93
C HIS A 335 -3.93 -6.05 -7.56
N VAL A 336 -4.33 -7.06 -8.34
CA VAL A 336 -5.46 -7.93 -8.05
C VAL A 336 -4.99 -9.38 -7.90
N PRO A 337 -5.77 -10.25 -7.23
CA PRO A 337 -5.42 -11.67 -7.11
C PRO A 337 -5.37 -12.38 -8.47
N TYR A 338 -4.82 -13.58 -8.49
CA TYR A 338 -4.51 -14.30 -9.72
C TYR A 338 -5.76 -14.78 -10.47
N THR A 339 -6.60 -15.61 -9.83
CA THR A 339 -7.83 -16.18 -10.43
C THR A 339 -8.86 -16.54 -9.35
N THR A 340 -10.14 -16.39 -9.68
CA THR A 340 -11.26 -16.80 -8.81
C THR A 340 -11.43 -18.30 -8.74
N GLU A 341 -10.87 -19.08 -9.67
CA GLU A 341 -10.94 -20.55 -9.66
C GLU A 341 -10.38 -21.15 -8.39
N ALA A 342 -9.33 -20.56 -7.83
CA ALA A 342 -8.68 -21.01 -6.61
C ALA A 342 -9.53 -20.79 -5.33
N GLU A 343 -10.68 -20.12 -5.42
CA GLU A 343 -11.57 -19.81 -4.29
C GLU A 343 -12.67 -20.86 -4.14
N GLU A 344 -12.30 -22.07 -3.71
CA GLU A 344 -13.24 -23.22 -3.61
C GLU A 344 -14.34 -23.03 -2.57
N LYS A 345 -14.08 -22.25 -1.50
CA LYS A 345 -15.06 -22.03 -0.42
C LYS A 345 -16.09 -20.94 -0.72
N LEU A 346 -15.86 -20.13 -1.74
CA LEU A 346 -16.83 -19.13 -2.16
C LEU A 346 -17.89 -19.78 -3.06
N SER A 347 -19.16 -19.50 -2.79
CA SER A 347 -20.26 -19.96 -3.63
C SER A 347 -20.15 -19.36 -5.05
N CYS A 348 -20.69 -20.07 -6.05
CA CYS A 348 -20.74 -19.55 -7.42
C CYS A 348 -21.50 -18.21 -7.50
N ASP A 349 -22.52 -18.01 -6.66
CA ASP A 349 -23.28 -16.77 -6.62
C ASP A 349 -22.47 -15.56 -6.15
N ILE A 350 -21.45 -15.77 -5.35
CA ILE A 350 -20.50 -14.73 -4.95
C ILE A 350 -19.42 -14.57 -6.01
N LYS A 351 -18.77 -15.67 -6.42
CA LYS A 351 -17.65 -15.67 -7.36
C LYS A 351 -17.97 -14.98 -8.70
N LYS A 352 -19.21 -15.14 -9.21
CA LYS A 352 -19.64 -14.52 -10.48
C LYS A 352 -19.50 -12.99 -10.51
N HIS A 353 -19.45 -12.33 -9.34
CA HIS A 353 -19.26 -10.87 -9.22
C HIS A 353 -17.79 -10.44 -9.18
N PHE A 354 -16.85 -11.38 -9.07
CA PHE A 354 -15.42 -11.07 -9.00
C PHE A 354 -14.75 -11.28 -10.35
N ALA A 355 -13.79 -10.45 -10.64
CA ALA A 355 -12.85 -10.58 -11.74
C ALA A 355 -11.44 -10.33 -11.18
N PHE A 356 -10.68 -11.41 -10.99
CA PHE A 356 -9.26 -11.35 -10.68
C PHE A 356 -8.47 -11.24 -11.99
N ALA A 357 -7.15 -11.40 -11.98
CA ALA A 357 -6.36 -11.11 -13.17
C ALA A 357 -6.77 -11.92 -14.40
N GLU A 358 -6.96 -13.24 -14.28
CA GLU A 358 -7.37 -14.06 -15.42
C GLU A 358 -8.76 -13.69 -15.95
N GLU A 359 -9.72 -13.45 -15.05
CA GLU A 359 -11.06 -13.03 -15.43
C GLU A 359 -11.08 -11.65 -16.08
N LYS A 360 -10.20 -10.72 -15.66
CA LYS A 360 -10.05 -9.40 -16.29
C LYS A 360 -9.45 -9.47 -17.68
N LEU A 361 -8.56 -10.42 -17.95
CA LEU A 361 -8.10 -10.68 -19.32
C LEU A 361 -9.26 -11.10 -20.23
N LEU A 362 -10.13 -12.01 -19.75
CA LEU A 362 -11.33 -12.42 -20.48
C LEU A 362 -12.28 -11.24 -20.72
N GLU A 363 -12.50 -10.40 -19.72
CA GLU A 363 -13.33 -9.19 -19.86
C GLU A 363 -12.78 -8.23 -20.93
N LEU A 364 -11.46 -8.02 -20.98
CA LEU A 364 -10.82 -7.21 -22.01
C LEU A 364 -11.11 -7.76 -23.41
N GLY A 365 -10.91 -9.05 -23.62
CA GLY A 365 -11.17 -9.71 -24.90
C GLY A 365 -12.65 -9.65 -25.30
N GLN A 366 -13.56 -10.01 -24.41
CA GLN A 366 -15.01 -10.01 -24.64
C GLN A 366 -15.55 -8.61 -24.91
N PHE A 367 -15.13 -7.61 -24.14
CA PHE A 367 -15.55 -6.22 -24.30
C PHE A 367 -15.08 -5.65 -25.65
N ALA A 368 -13.81 -5.87 -26.00
CA ALA A 368 -13.23 -5.38 -27.24
C ALA A 368 -13.81 -6.07 -28.50
N ALA A 369 -14.18 -7.34 -28.37
CA ALA A 369 -14.84 -8.08 -29.45
C ALA A 369 -16.29 -7.65 -29.65
N GLY A 370 -16.93 -6.97 -28.69
CA GLY A 370 -18.35 -6.71 -28.70
C GLY A 370 -19.17 -8.02 -28.64
N ASP A 371 -18.74 -8.97 -27.79
CA ASP A 371 -19.38 -10.29 -27.65
C ASP A 371 -20.80 -10.14 -27.10
N ASP A 372 -21.82 -10.26 -27.95
CA ASP A 372 -23.22 -10.08 -27.57
C ASP A 372 -23.63 -10.97 -26.39
N LYS A 373 -23.15 -12.21 -26.35
CA LYS A 373 -23.47 -13.13 -25.28
C LYS A 373 -22.85 -12.66 -23.95
N ALA A 374 -21.59 -12.25 -23.99
CA ALA A 374 -20.91 -11.73 -22.81
C ALA A 374 -21.55 -10.42 -22.31
N PHE A 375 -21.98 -9.55 -23.21
CA PHE A 375 -22.72 -8.32 -22.87
C PHE A 375 -24.08 -8.64 -22.21
N GLU A 376 -24.85 -9.58 -22.74
CA GLU A 376 -26.13 -9.99 -22.14
C GLU A 376 -25.95 -10.65 -20.78
N GLU A 377 -24.96 -11.52 -20.60
CA GLU A 377 -24.63 -12.13 -19.30
C GLU A 377 -24.18 -11.08 -18.29
N ASN A 378 -23.35 -10.12 -18.72
CA ASN A 378 -22.89 -9.02 -17.87
C ASN A 378 -24.07 -8.11 -17.47
N LYS A 379 -24.94 -7.74 -18.39
CA LYS A 379 -26.14 -6.97 -18.11
C LYS A 379 -27.05 -7.66 -17.11
N LYS A 380 -27.29 -8.97 -17.26
CA LYS A 380 -28.05 -9.77 -16.30
C LYS A 380 -27.38 -9.75 -14.91
N LEU A 381 -26.06 -9.89 -14.84
CA LEU A 381 -25.31 -9.84 -13.59
C LEU A 381 -25.50 -8.49 -12.87
N PHE A 382 -25.44 -7.39 -13.59
CA PHE A 382 -25.60 -6.05 -13.03
C PHE A 382 -27.06 -5.63 -12.78
N SER A 383 -28.03 -6.35 -13.34
CA SER A 383 -29.47 -6.18 -13.03
C SER A 383 -29.88 -6.84 -11.73
N ILE A 384 -29.09 -7.78 -11.20
CA ILE A 384 -29.31 -8.43 -9.93
C ILE A 384 -28.72 -7.56 -8.83
N GLU A 385 -29.49 -7.24 -7.80
CA GLU A 385 -28.99 -6.55 -6.62
C GLU A 385 -27.90 -7.40 -5.96
N ARG A 386 -26.63 -7.06 -6.20
CA ARG A 386 -25.48 -7.78 -5.68
C ARG A 386 -25.38 -7.66 -4.17
N VAL A 387 -25.76 -6.51 -3.68
CA VAL A 387 -25.47 -6.09 -2.32
C VAL A 387 -26.78 -5.79 -1.60
N TYR A 388 -26.93 -6.45 -0.50
CA TYR A 388 -28.04 -6.21 0.38
C TYR A 388 -27.76 -4.97 1.23
N ARG A 389 -28.59 -3.95 1.05
CA ARG A 389 -28.64 -2.82 1.96
C ARG A 389 -29.37 -3.24 3.23
N THR A 390 -28.72 -3.03 4.36
CA THR A 390 -29.28 -3.37 5.67
C THR A 390 -30.09 -2.20 6.18
N PRO A 391 -31.43 -2.33 6.39
CA PRO A 391 -32.28 -1.20 6.78
C PRO A 391 -31.77 -0.47 8.04
N GLY A 392 -31.23 -1.19 9.02
CA GLY A 392 -30.66 -0.59 10.23
C GLY A 392 -29.43 0.28 9.95
N VAL A 393 -28.53 -0.16 9.06
CA VAL A 393 -27.37 0.60 8.66
C VAL A 393 -27.77 1.85 7.87
N GLN A 394 -28.68 1.71 6.91
CA GLN A 394 -29.18 2.84 6.12
C GLN A 394 -29.89 3.88 6.99
N LYS A 395 -30.68 3.44 7.97
CA LYS A 395 -31.29 4.32 8.95
C LYS A 395 -30.24 5.07 9.76
N ALA A 396 -29.25 4.36 10.32
CA ALA A 396 -28.19 4.98 11.12
C ALA A 396 -27.40 6.02 10.33
N LEU A 397 -27.10 5.75 9.04
CA LEU A 397 -26.44 6.72 8.15
C LEU A 397 -27.30 7.96 7.88
N SER A 398 -28.61 7.77 7.64
CA SER A 398 -29.54 8.88 7.36
C SER A 398 -29.81 9.78 8.57
N GLU A 399 -29.63 9.27 9.78
CA GLU A 399 -29.80 9.99 11.04
C GLU A 399 -28.53 10.74 11.47
N LEU A 400 -27.39 10.59 10.80
CA LEU A 400 -26.16 11.30 11.11
C LEU A 400 -26.29 12.80 10.94
N LYS A 401 -25.87 13.54 11.97
CA LYS A 401 -25.88 15.02 12.04
C LYS A 401 -24.46 15.52 12.30
N GLU A 402 -24.22 16.78 12.06
CA GLU A 402 -22.90 17.41 12.29
C GLU A 402 -22.39 17.19 13.73
N GLN A 403 -23.27 17.22 14.72
CA GLN A 403 -22.94 16.96 16.12
C GLN A 403 -22.42 15.54 16.39
N ASP A 404 -22.70 14.57 15.53
CA ASP A 404 -22.21 13.19 15.67
C ASP A 404 -20.71 13.06 15.34
N PHE A 405 -20.13 14.09 14.72
CA PHE A 405 -18.73 14.21 14.36
C PHE A 405 -17.94 15.16 15.27
N VAL A 406 -18.58 15.71 16.30
CA VAL A 406 -17.98 16.71 17.19
C VAL A 406 -17.97 16.21 18.62
N ARG A 407 -16.80 16.12 19.20
CA ARG A 407 -16.60 15.74 20.60
C ARG A 407 -16.70 16.96 21.49
N LYS A 408 -17.39 16.84 22.62
CA LYS A 408 -17.55 17.89 23.63
C LYS A 408 -17.18 17.39 25.03
N PRO A 409 -16.63 18.23 25.90
CA PRO A 409 -16.15 19.61 25.64
C PRO A 409 -14.95 19.65 24.71
N ASP A 410 -14.44 20.83 24.42
CA ASP A 410 -13.25 21.02 23.58
C ASP A 410 -11.99 20.41 24.23
N PHE A 411 -10.92 20.20 23.44
CA PHE A 411 -9.73 19.43 23.83
C PHE A 411 -9.13 19.90 25.16
N GLU A 412 -8.94 21.20 25.34
CA GLU A 412 -8.28 21.78 26.54
C GLU A 412 -9.05 21.45 27.82
N GLU A 413 -10.37 21.41 27.77
CA GLU A 413 -11.18 21.04 28.93
C GLU A 413 -11.18 19.51 29.15
N ARG A 414 -11.14 18.70 28.07
CA ARG A 414 -11.00 17.24 28.17
C ARG A 414 -9.66 16.88 28.77
N GLU A 415 -8.55 17.49 28.30
CA GLU A 415 -7.19 17.31 28.83
C GLU A 415 -7.16 17.54 30.33
N ARG A 416 -7.74 18.67 30.81
CA ARG A 416 -7.83 18.98 32.25
C ARG A 416 -8.58 17.90 33.01
N ILE A 417 -9.76 17.47 32.54
CA ILE A 417 -10.58 16.43 33.16
C ILE A 417 -9.82 15.10 33.24
N GLN A 418 -9.15 14.72 32.17
CA GLN A 418 -8.40 13.46 32.09
C GLN A 418 -7.17 13.47 32.99
N HIS A 419 -6.43 14.57 33.06
CA HIS A 419 -5.29 14.71 33.97
C HIS A 419 -5.75 14.61 35.45
N GLU A 420 -6.86 15.24 35.82
CA GLU A 420 -7.45 15.15 37.18
C GLU A 420 -7.94 13.72 37.49
N ALA A 421 -8.51 13.02 36.50
CA ALA A 421 -9.05 11.68 36.71
C ALA A 421 -7.96 10.60 36.76
N PHE A 422 -6.92 10.70 35.97
CA PHE A 422 -5.90 9.65 35.83
C PHE A 422 -4.70 9.84 36.75
N LYS A 423 -4.33 11.09 37.01
CA LYS A 423 -3.19 11.45 37.86
C LYS A 423 -1.90 10.70 37.45
N LEU A 424 -1.69 10.58 36.14
CA LEU A 424 -0.48 9.98 35.60
C LEU A 424 0.72 10.89 35.89
N PRO A 425 1.93 10.30 36.06
CA PRO A 425 3.15 11.10 36.23
C PRO A 425 3.46 11.86 34.92
N LEU A 426 4.36 12.85 34.97
CA LEU A 426 4.97 13.41 33.77
C LEU A 426 5.60 12.30 32.93
N PHE A 427 5.58 12.44 31.62
CA PHE A 427 6.11 11.44 30.68
C PHE A 427 5.52 10.05 30.91
N PRO A 428 4.18 9.89 30.81
CA PRO A 428 3.56 8.60 31.05
C PRO A 428 4.12 7.56 30.08
N THR A 429 4.52 6.41 30.61
CA THR A 429 5.10 5.33 29.82
C THR A 429 4.03 4.33 29.40
N THR A 430 4.04 3.94 28.13
CA THR A 430 3.10 2.96 27.56
C THR A 430 3.73 2.23 26.38
N THR A 431 3.00 1.27 25.80
CA THR A 431 3.32 0.66 24.49
C THR A 431 2.19 0.92 23.49
N ILE A 432 2.41 0.57 22.22
CA ILE A 432 1.41 0.83 21.15
C ILE A 432 0.28 -0.19 21.20
N GLY A 433 0.54 -1.46 21.58
CA GLY A 433 -0.54 -2.46 21.69
C GLY A 433 -0.04 -3.90 21.66
N SER A 434 0.49 -4.34 20.53
CA SER A 434 0.91 -5.72 20.37
C SER A 434 2.22 -6.04 21.10
N PHE A 435 2.28 -7.23 21.70
CA PHE A 435 3.47 -7.87 22.24
C PHE A 435 3.95 -9.01 21.33
N PRO A 436 5.14 -9.61 21.57
CA PRO A 436 5.71 -10.63 20.71
C PRO A 436 4.75 -11.77 20.37
N GLN A 437 4.58 -12.04 19.10
CA GLN A 437 3.76 -13.14 18.58
C GLN A 437 4.61 -14.40 18.47
N THR A 438 4.80 -15.10 19.60
CA THR A 438 5.60 -16.32 19.69
C THR A 438 5.08 -17.46 18.81
N LYS A 439 5.89 -18.52 18.63
CA LYS A 439 5.46 -19.72 17.91
C LYS A 439 4.21 -20.36 18.55
N GLU A 440 4.12 -20.34 19.88
CA GLU A 440 2.98 -20.88 20.65
C GLU A 440 1.69 -20.10 20.38
N VAL A 441 1.75 -18.77 20.40
CA VAL A 441 0.61 -17.88 20.12
C VAL A 441 0.08 -18.13 18.71
N ARG A 442 0.99 -18.22 17.72
CA ARG A 442 0.62 -18.52 16.35
C ARG A 442 0.03 -19.92 16.18
N ALA A 443 0.61 -20.91 16.87
CA ALA A 443 0.12 -22.30 16.87
C ALA A 443 -1.28 -22.43 17.48
N ASN A 444 -1.54 -21.76 18.62
CA ASN A 444 -2.84 -21.73 19.29
C ASN A 444 -3.92 -21.17 18.35
N ARG A 445 -3.65 -20.04 17.69
CA ARG A 445 -4.57 -19.44 16.72
C ARG A 445 -4.82 -20.34 15.51
N ALA A 446 -3.77 -20.97 14.99
CA ALA A 446 -3.89 -21.90 13.87
C ALA A 446 -4.68 -23.15 14.24
N ALA A 447 -4.49 -23.71 15.43
CA ALA A 447 -5.21 -24.86 15.95
C ALA A 447 -6.71 -24.56 16.12
N TYR A 448 -7.05 -23.38 16.65
CA TYR A 448 -8.44 -22.94 16.75
C TYR A 448 -9.09 -22.76 15.36
N LYS A 449 -8.40 -22.09 14.43
CA LYS A 449 -8.89 -21.91 13.05
C LYS A 449 -9.13 -23.24 12.31
N LYS A 450 -8.34 -24.28 12.64
CA LYS A 450 -8.50 -25.64 12.11
C LYS A 450 -9.56 -26.47 12.85
N GLY A 451 -10.13 -25.98 13.95
CA GLY A 451 -11.02 -26.74 14.80
C GLY A 451 -10.35 -27.86 15.63
N SER A 452 -9.02 -27.80 15.78
CA SER A 452 -8.24 -28.79 16.54
C SER A 452 -8.29 -28.54 18.05
N ILE A 453 -8.70 -27.36 18.49
CA ILE A 453 -8.96 -27.00 19.90
C ILE A 453 -10.32 -26.30 20.01
N SER A 454 -10.93 -26.39 21.20
CA SER A 454 -12.20 -25.72 21.48
C SER A 454 -12.03 -24.20 21.67
N LYS A 455 -13.15 -23.47 21.64
CA LYS A 455 -13.16 -22.02 21.93
C LYS A 455 -12.66 -21.76 23.36
N GLU A 456 -13.06 -22.57 24.32
CA GLU A 456 -12.66 -22.45 25.73
C GLU A 456 -11.14 -22.63 25.91
N GLN A 457 -10.55 -23.61 25.22
CA GLN A 457 -9.11 -23.82 25.22
C GLN A 457 -8.36 -22.65 24.61
N TYR A 458 -8.86 -22.13 23.48
CA TYR A 458 -8.29 -20.97 22.81
C TYR A 458 -8.34 -19.71 23.69
N VAL A 459 -9.49 -19.45 24.33
CA VAL A 459 -9.69 -18.32 25.23
C VAL A 459 -8.80 -18.44 26.47
N ALA A 460 -8.76 -19.61 27.11
CA ALA A 460 -7.94 -19.83 28.30
C ALA A 460 -6.44 -19.60 28.03
N PHE A 461 -5.93 -20.04 26.86
CA PHE A 461 -4.55 -19.78 26.47
C PHE A 461 -4.27 -18.29 26.31
N ASN A 462 -5.14 -17.57 25.59
CA ASN A 462 -4.97 -16.14 25.38
C ASN A 462 -5.07 -15.35 26.70
N GLN A 463 -6.01 -15.70 27.58
CA GLN A 463 -6.14 -15.11 28.92
C GLN A 463 -4.86 -15.31 29.75
N LYS A 464 -4.26 -16.49 29.70
CA LYS A 464 -2.97 -16.75 30.35
C LYS A 464 -1.88 -15.83 29.80
N LYS A 465 -1.78 -15.68 28.47
CA LYS A 465 -0.78 -14.78 27.83
C LYS A 465 -1.04 -13.30 28.16
N ILE A 466 -2.27 -12.88 28.23
CA ILE A 466 -2.65 -11.54 28.66
C ILE A 466 -2.21 -11.29 30.13
N ALA A 467 -2.50 -12.24 31.03
CA ALA A 467 -2.11 -12.12 32.42
C ALA A 467 -0.57 -12.05 32.61
N GLU A 468 0.19 -12.90 31.90
CA GLU A 468 1.66 -12.85 31.84
C GLU A 468 2.16 -11.50 31.33
N CYS A 469 1.55 -10.96 30.27
CA CYS A 469 1.90 -9.67 29.67
C CYS A 469 1.63 -8.51 30.62
N ILE A 470 0.48 -8.48 31.30
CA ILE A 470 0.15 -7.46 32.31
C ILE A 470 1.14 -7.50 33.46
N ALA A 471 1.44 -8.69 34.00
CA ALA A 471 2.41 -8.87 35.09
C ALA A 471 3.82 -8.38 34.68
N LEU A 472 4.24 -8.65 33.44
CA LEU A 472 5.52 -8.15 32.92
C LEU A 472 5.53 -6.62 32.89
N GLN A 473 4.50 -5.99 32.33
CA GLN A 473 4.40 -4.53 32.24
C GLN A 473 4.38 -3.87 33.62
N GLU A 474 3.70 -4.45 34.62
CA GLU A 474 3.73 -3.99 36.01
C GLU A 474 5.13 -4.12 36.62
N LYS A 475 5.79 -5.28 36.43
CA LYS A 475 7.18 -5.51 36.89
C LYS A 475 8.15 -4.46 36.33
N LEU A 476 8.01 -4.12 35.04
CA LEU A 476 8.81 -3.10 34.37
C LEU A 476 8.46 -1.68 34.81
N GLY A 477 7.28 -1.47 35.36
CA GLY A 477 6.85 -0.19 35.89
C GLY A 477 6.19 0.74 34.87
N LEU A 478 5.69 0.22 33.74
CA LEU A 478 4.88 1.01 32.79
C LEU A 478 3.66 1.64 33.48
N ASP A 479 3.30 2.85 33.10
CA ASP A 479 2.22 3.63 33.71
C ASP A 479 0.85 3.24 33.15
N VAL A 480 0.74 3.07 31.83
CA VAL A 480 -0.48 2.64 31.14
C VAL A 480 -0.17 1.37 30.37
N LEU A 481 -0.98 0.33 30.58
CA LEU A 481 -0.73 -1.02 30.10
C LEU A 481 -1.58 -1.36 28.87
N VAL A 482 -1.21 -2.44 28.19
CA VAL A 482 -1.97 -3.01 27.07
C VAL A 482 -2.14 -4.52 27.26
N HIS A 483 -3.17 -5.13 26.65
CA HIS A 483 -3.41 -6.56 26.77
C HIS A 483 -2.48 -7.44 25.91
N GLY A 484 -1.74 -6.85 24.93
CA GLY A 484 -0.73 -7.52 24.12
C GLY A 484 -1.22 -8.13 22.81
N GLU A 485 -2.51 -8.10 22.50
CA GLU A 485 -3.12 -8.49 21.21
C GLU A 485 -2.86 -9.94 20.77
N PHE A 486 -2.81 -10.89 21.68
CA PHE A 486 -2.50 -12.30 21.38
C PHE A 486 -3.56 -13.01 20.53
N GLU A 487 -4.79 -12.52 20.54
CA GLU A 487 -5.90 -13.01 19.73
C GLU A 487 -5.81 -12.59 18.26
N ARG A 488 -5.02 -11.58 17.90
CA ARG A 488 -4.98 -10.96 16.58
C ARG A 488 -3.84 -11.48 15.71
N ASN A 489 -4.16 -11.83 14.47
CA ASN A 489 -3.15 -12.12 13.43
C ASN A 489 -2.80 -10.87 12.63
N ASP A 490 -3.80 -10.09 12.27
CA ASP A 490 -3.71 -8.88 11.47
C ASP A 490 -4.79 -7.90 11.92
N MET A 491 -4.47 -6.60 11.90
CA MET A 491 -5.36 -5.58 12.45
C MET A 491 -6.62 -5.32 11.60
N VAL A 492 -6.65 -5.76 10.34
CA VAL A 492 -7.83 -5.62 9.46
C VAL A 492 -8.58 -6.95 9.34
N GLU A 493 -7.88 -8.07 9.16
CA GLU A 493 -8.52 -9.40 9.13
C GLU A 493 -9.28 -9.70 10.43
N TYR A 494 -8.69 -9.33 11.58
CA TYR A 494 -9.34 -9.54 12.88
C TYR A 494 -10.68 -8.81 12.98
N PHE A 495 -10.70 -7.50 12.73
CA PHE A 495 -11.93 -6.72 12.82
C PHE A 495 -12.92 -7.07 11.73
N GLY A 496 -12.48 -7.16 10.48
CA GLY A 496 -13.36 -7.53 9.37
C GLY A 496 -14.07 -8.87 9.57
N SER A 497 -13.39 -9.86 10.19
CA SER A 497 -14.01 -11.17 10.46
C SER A 497 -15.14 -11.12 11.49
N GLN A 498 -15.23 -10.07 12.27
CA GLN A 498 -16.24 -9.88 13.31
C GLN A 498 -17.32 -8.85 12.92
N LEU A 499 -17.23 -8.32 11.69
CA LEU A 499 -18.23 -7.44 11.11
C LEU A 499 -19.12 -8.19 10.13
N TYR A 500 -20.38 -7.81 10.03
CA TYR A 500 -21.21 -8.16 8.88
C TYR A 500 -20.71 -7.38 7.67
N GLY A 501 -20.98 -7.90 6.48
CA GLY A 501 -20.63 -7.23 5.23
C GLY A 501 -19.26 -7.58 4.68
N TYR A 502 -18.44 -8.36 5.37
CA TYR A 502 -17.12 -8.79 4.91
C TYR A 502 -17.11 -10.21 4.39
N ILE A 503 -16.31 -10.45 3.34
CA ILE A 503 -15.98 -11.77 2.80
C ILE A 503 -14.47 -11.97 2.88
N PHE A 504 -14.07 -13.20 3.20
CA PHE A 504 -12.67 -13.64 3.27
C PHE A 504 -12.41 -14.73 2.25
N THR A 505 -11.35 -14.56 1.50
CA THR A 505 -10.88 -15.50 0.47
C THR A 505 -9.86 -16.48 1.05
N GLN A 506 -9.58 -17.56 0.33
CA GLN A 506 -8.53 -18.51 0.67
C GLN A 506 -7.19 -18.16 0.00
N ASN A 507 -7.24 -17.83 -1.29
CA ASN A 507 -6.07 -17.71 -2.16
C ASN A 507 -5.95 -16.36 -2.89
N ALA A 508 -6.81 -15.37 -2.57
CA ALA A 508 -6.75 -14.05 -3.19
C ALA A 508 -5.55 -13.22 -2.72
N TRP A 509 -4.37 -13.76 -2.90
CA TRP A 509 -3.12 -13.13 -2.52
C TRP A 509 -2.70 -12.08 -3.54
N VAL A 510 -2.24 -10.92 -3.04
CA VAL A 510 -1.65 -9.84 -3.81
C VAL A 510 -0.24 -9.58 -3.28
N GLN A 511 0.71 -9.35 -4.18
CA GLN A 511 2.08 -9.06 -3.80
C GLN A 511 2.19 -7.65 -3.20
N SER A 512 2.89 -7.54 -2.07
CA SER A 512 3.21 -6.27 -1.42
C SER A 512 4.64 -5.81 -1.74
N TYR A 513 5.62 -6.67 -1.50
CA TYR A 513 7.01 -6.49 -1.93
C TYR A 513 7.77 -7.80 -1.77
N GLY A 514 8.72 -8.07 -2.66
CA GLY A 514 9.54 -9.28 -2.60
C GLY A 514 8.69 -10.54 -2.40
N THR A 515 8.94 -11.28 -1.33
CA THR A 515 8.17 -12.47 -0.96
C THR A 515 6.93 -12.19 -0.11
N ARG A 516 6.73 -10.95 0.33
CA ARG A 516 5.57 -10.58 1.14
C ARG A 516 4.31 -10.45 0.28
N CYS A 517 3.30 -11.22 0.63
CA CYS A 517 1.97 -11.14 0.05
C CYS A 517 0.96 -10.78 1.13
N VAL A 518 -0.09 -10.08 0.75
CA VAL A 518 -1.25 -9.75 1.56
C VAL A 518 -2.51 -10.34 0.95
N LYS A 519 -3.53 -10.54 1.74
CA LYS A 519 -4.82 -11.04 1.31
C LYS A 519 -5.91 -10.13 1.87
N PRO A 520 -6.19 -9.02 1.18
CA PRO A 520 -7.16 -8.05 1.66
C PRO A 520 -8.56 -8.67 1.80
N PRO A 521 -9.29 -8.39 2.87
CA PRO A 521 -10.68 -8.75 2.95
C PRO A 521 -11.52 -7.97 1.92
N ILE A 522 -12.70 -8.45 1.62
CA ILE A 522 -13.60 -7.87 0.63
C ILE A 522 -14.81 -7.28 1.35
N ILE A 523 -15.11 -6.01 1.12
CA ILE A 523 -16.35 -5.39 1.57
C ILE A 523 -17.43 -5.75 0.56
N TRP A 524 -18.33 -6.65 0.96
CA TRP A 524 -19.37 -7.22 0.10
C TRP A 524 -20.72 -6.53 0.20
N SER A 525 -21.14 -6.19 1.41
CA SER A 525 -22.43 -5.57 1.70
C SER A 525 -22.32 -4.46 2.74
N ASP A 526 -23.43 -3.91 3.21
CA ASP A 526 -23.43 -2.94 4.30
C ASP A 526 -22.73 -3.52 5.53
N VAL A 527 -21.88 -2.69 6.15
CA VAL A 527 -21.05 -3.10 7.27
C VAL A 527 -21.72 -2.73 8.59
N SER A 528 -21.80 -3.68 9.50
CA SER A 528 -22.23 -3.46 10.88
C SER A 528 -21.53 -4.42 11.83
N ARG A 529 -21.48 -4.06 13.12
CA ARG A 529 -20.92 -4.91 14.18
C ARG A 529 -21.83 -6.10 14.44
N ARG A 530 -21.25 -7.30 14.63
CA ARG A 530 -22.00 -8.51 15.00
C ARG A 530 -22.20 -8.59 16.50
N GLU A 531 -21.09 -8.57 17.23
CA GLU A 531 -21.01 -8.74 18.69
C GLU A 531 -19.80 -7.92 19.19
N PRO A 532 -19.61 -7.76 20.50
CA PRO A 532 -18.38 -7.19 21.05
C PRO A 532 -17.13 -7.93 20.55
N MET A 533 -16.16 -7.17 20.06
CA MET A 533 -14.99 -7.71 19.37
C MET A 533 -13.76 -7.84 20.28
N THR A 534 -13.56 -6.84 21.15
CA THR A 534 -12.36 -6.67 21.99
C THR A 534 -12.69 -6.51 23.48
N VAL A 535 -13.94 -6.30 23.82
CA VAL A 535 -14.40 -6.02 25.19
C VAL A 535 -13.99 -7.12 26.15
N GLU A 536 -14.18 -8.38 25.79
CA GLU A 536 -13.81 -9.53 26.64
C GLU A 536 -12.33 -9.52 27.02
N TRP A 537 -11.45 -9.26 26.04
CA TRP A 537 -9.99 -9.24 26.24
C TRP A 537 -9.55 -8.05 27.06
N SER A 538 -10.07 -6.87 26.76
CA SER A 538 -9.73 -5.62 27.46
C SER A 538 -10.21 -5.65 28.91
N VAL A 539 -11.42 -6.12 29.16
CA VAL A 539 -11.99 -6.26 30.51
C VAL A 539 -11.24 -7.33 31.31
N PHE A 540 -10.87 -8.45 30.69
CA PHE A 540 -10.07 -9.46 31.36
C PHE A 540 -8.70 -8.87 31.75
N ALA A 541 -8.02 -8.16 30.85
CA ALA A 541 -6.75 -7.51 31.14
C ALA A 541 -6.87 -6.47 32.28
N GLN A 542 -7.91 -5.62 32.27
CA GLN A 542 -8.14 -4.63 33.30
C GLN A 542 -8.38 -5.25 34.69
N LYS A 543 -8.96 -6.46 34.76
CA LYS A 543 -9.12 -7.18 36.02
C LYS A 543 -7.81 -7.73 36.62
N GLN A 544 -6.74 -7.83 35.83
CA GLN A 544 -5.43 -8.30 36.30
C GLN A 544 -4.63 -7.20 37.01
N THR A 545 -5.02 -5.94 36.92
CA THR A 545 -4.25 -4.81 37.44
C THR A 545 -5.12 -3.67 37.96
N LYS A 546 -4.52 -2.84 38.85
CA LYS A 546 -5.13 -1.55 39.26
C LYS A 546 -4.73 -0.38 38.35
N LYS A 547 -3.71 -0.55 37.53
CA LYS A 547 -3.29 0.45 36.53
C LYS A 547 -4.29 0.50 35.37
N ILE A 548 -4.26 1.55 34.59
CA ILE A 548 -5.12 1.70 33.42
C ILE A 548 -4.62 0.78 32.30
N VAL A 549 -5.53 0.00 31.72
CA VAL A 549 -5.29 -0.79 30.52
C VAL A 549 -5.98 -0.13 29.33
N LYS A 550 -5.27 0.08 28.23
CA LYS A 550 -5.83 0.62 26.98
C LYS A 550 -6.65 -0.44 26.25
N GLY A 551 -7.85 -0.06 25.82
CA GLY A 551 -8.57 -0.78 24.75
C GLY A 551 -7.92 -0.47 23.39
N MET A 552 -7.78 -1.49 22.54
CA MET A 552 -7.05 -1.40 21.28
C MET A 552 -7.94 -1.71 20.10
N LEU A 553 -8.09 -0.76 19.17
CA LEU A 553 -8.94 -0.87 17.98
C LEU A 553 -8.18 -0.43 16.72
N THR A 554 -8.68 -0.87 15.57
CA THR A 554 -8.28 -0.31 14.27
C THR A 554 -9.33 0.68 13.79
N GLY A 555 -8.89 1.81 13.28
CA GLY A 555 -9.76 2.88 12.81
C GLY A 555 -10.44 2.57 11.47
N PRO A 556 -11.55 3.26 11.17
CA PRO A 556 -12.41 2.96 10.03
C PRO A 556 -11.70 3.19 8.68
N VAL A 557 -10.82 4.18 8.60
CA VAL A 557 -10.11 4.51 7.37
C VAL A 557 -9.06 3.45 7.07
N THR A 558 -8.36 2.94 8.06
CA THR A 558 -7.41 1.83 7.92
C THR A 558 -8.10 0.54 7.51
N ILE A 559 -9.24 0.20 8.15
CA ILE A 559 -10.02 -1.00 7.80
C ILE A 559 -10.49 -0.93 6.34
N LEU A 560 -11.00 0.23 5.90
CA LEU A 560 -11.41 0.44 4.51
C LEU A 560 -10.22 0.34 3.54
N ASN A 561 -9.14 1.05 3.82
CA ASN A 561 -8.01 1.22 2.90
C ASN A 561 -7.22 -0.09 2.68
N TRP A 562 -7.24 -1.00 3.62
CA TRP A 562 -6.61 -2.31 3.50
C TRP A 562 -7.59 -3.44 3.12
N SER A 563 -8.79 -3.07 2.66
CA SER A 563 -9.79 -3.96 2.09
C SER A 563 -9.97 -3.69 0.59
N PHE A 564 -10.56 -4.62 -0.14
CA PHE A 564 -11.13 -4.35 -1.45
C PHE A 564 -12.49 -3.67 -1.26
N PRO A 565 -12.62 -2.38 -1.61
CA PRO A 565 -13.86 -1.65 -1.38
C PRO A 565 -14.92 -1.99 -2.40
N ARG A 566 -16.18 -1.72 -2.06
CA ARG A 566 -17.31 -1.74 -2.99
C ARG A 566 -17.18 -0.62 -4.02
N GLU A 567 -17.80 -0.81 -5.20
CA GLU A 567 -17.85 0.19 -6.27
C GLU A 567 -19.26 0.80 -6.48
N ASP A 568 -20.26 0.29 -5.77
CA ASP A 568 -21.65 0.72 -5.87
C ASP A 568 -22.01 1.87 -4.92
N ILE A 569 -21.20 2.11 -3.88
CA ILE A 569 -21.32 3.24 -2.95
C ILE A 569 -19.98 3.96 -2.79
N SER A 570 -20.04 5.21 -2.32
CA SER A 570 -18.84 6.02 -2.13
C SER A 570 -17.93 5.47 -1.01
N LEU A 571 -16.62 5.77 -1.08
CA LEU A 571 -15.68 5.47 0.01
C LEU A 571 -16.09 6.14 1.31
N LYS A 572 -16.65 7.37 1.24
CA LYS A 572 -17.22 8.09 2.38
C LYS A 572 -18.30 7.26 3.08
N GLU A 573 -19.26 6.74 2.32
CA GLU A 573 -20.35 5.93 2.88
C GLU A 573 -19.82 4.64 3.53
N GLN A 574 -18.88 3.95 2.87
CA GLN A 574 -18.23 2.77 3.43
C GLN A 574 -17.47 3.07 4.73
N ALA A 575 -16.70 4.17 4.75
CA ALA A 575 -15.99 4.60 5.95
C ALA A 575 -16.94 4.92 7.11
N GLN A 576 -18.08 5.57 6.84
CA GLN A 576 -19.09 5.88 7.85
C GLN A 576 -19.77 4.63 8.40
N GLN A 577 -20.05 3.62 7.56
CA GLN A 577 -20.58 2.32 8.02
C GLN A 577 -19.59 1.63 8.98
N ILE A 578 -18.32 1.56 8.61
CA ILE A 578 -17.27 0.99 9.46
C ILE A 578 -17.10 1.81 10.74
N ALA A 579 -17.12 3.14 10.64
CA ALA A 579 -17.02 4.04 11.80
C ALA A 579 -18.13 3.83 12.79
N LEU A 580 -19.39 3.65 12.35
CA LEU A 580 -20.52 3.33 13.22
C LEU A 580 -20.32 1.99 13.94
N ALA A 581 -19.84 0.97 13.24
CA ALA A 581 -19.56 -0.35 13.82
C ALA A 581 -18.42 -0.29 14.88
N ILE A 582 -17.35 0.48 14.63
CA ILE A 582 -16.27 0.66 15.60
C ILE A 582 -16.70 1.59 16.75
N ARG A 583 -17.54 2.58 16.51
CA ARG A 583 -18.14 3.41 17.57
C ARG A 583 -18.90 2.57 18.59
N ASP A 584 -19.66 1.59 18.14
CA ASP A 584 -20.40 0.70 19.05
C ASP A 584 -19.43 -0.10 19.94
N GLU A 585 -18.27 -0.50 19.41
CA GLU A 585 -17.22 -1.14 20.20
C GLU A 585 -16.58 -0.18 21.21
N VAL A 586 -16.30 1.06 20.81
CA VAL A 586 -15.75 2.11 21.69
C VAL A 586 -16.69 2.38 22.87
N LEU A 587 -17.98 2.53 22.60
CA LEU A 587 -18.98 2.78 23.64
C LEU A 587 -19.15 1.58 24.60
N ASP A 588 -19.05 0.35 24.09
CA ASP A 588 -19.07 -0.84 24.93
C ASP A 588 -17.81 -0.96 25.80
N LEU A 589 -16.63 -0.63 25.28
CA LEU A 589 -15.41 -0.56 26.07
C LEU A 589 -15.54 0.46 27.21
N GLU A 590 -15.99 1.67 26.89
CA GLU A 590 -16.26 2.72 27.90
C GLU A 590 -17.26 2.24 28.96
N LYS A 591 -18.39 1.67 28.53
CA LYS A 591 -19.43 1.14 29.43
C LYS A 591 -18.89 0.05 30.37
N ASN A 592 -17.92 -0.72 29.92
CA ASN A 592 -17.26 -1.76 30.71
C ASN A 592 -16.03 -1.24 31.51
N GLY A 593 -15.86 0.07 31.61
CA GLY A 593 -14.88 0.70 32.48
C GLY A 593 -13.49 0.88 31.92
N ILE A 594 -13.30 0.69 30.59
CA ILE A 594 -12.04 1.00 29.90
C ILE A 594 -11.96 2.52 29.75
N LYS A 595 -10.93 3.13 30.32
CA LYS A 595 -10.77 4.58 30.43
C LYS A 595 -9.93 5.21 29.32
N ILE A 596 -9.03 4.42 28.71
CA ILE A 596 -8.21 4.84 27.58
C ILE A 596 -8.49 3.88 26.42
N ILE A 597 -8.82 4.41 25.26
CA ILE A 597 -9.13 3.64 24.07
C ILE A 597 -8.27 4.16 22.91
N GLN A 598 -7.44 3.29 22.37
CA GLN A 598 -6.60 3.61 21.21
C GLN A 598 -7.26 3.09 19.93
N ILE A 599 -7.34 3.95 18.92
CA ILE A 599 -7.96 3.69 17.62
C ILE A 599 -6.92 4.02 16.56
N ASP A 600 -6.27 3.01 15.98
CA ASP A 600 -5.12 3.18 15.11
C ASP A 600 -5.51 3.48 13.67
N GLU A 601 -5.00 4.58 13.11
CA GLU A 601 -5.18 4.98 11.71
C GLU A 601 -3.86 4.89 10.91
N ALA A 602 -3.30 3.69 10.89
CA ALA A 602 -2.04 3.40 10.21
C ALA A 602 -2.05 3.72 8.71
N ALA A 603 -3.21 3.61 8.03
CA ALA A 603 -3.34 3.78 6.59
C ALA A 603 -3.89 5.14 6.17
N LEU A 604 -4.07 6.11 7.08
CA LEU A 604 -4.65 7.41 6.75
C LEU A 604 -3.85 8.10 5.63
N ARG A 605 -2.55 8.26 5.80
CA ARG A 605 -1.69 8.93 4.81
C ARG A 605 -1.47 8.09 3.55
N GLU A 606 -1.50 6.78 3.66
CA GLU A 606 -1.19 5.87 2.56
C GLU A 606 -2.11 5.98 1.34
N LYS A 607 -3.33 6.44 1.54
CA LYS A 607 -4.37 6.54 0.52
C LYS A 607 -4.73 7.98 0.15
N LEU A 608 -3.91 8.95 0.56
CA LEU A 608 -4.03 10.29 0.01
C LEU A 608 -4.02 10.23 -1.52
N PRO A 609 -4.88 11.00 -2.19
CA PRO A 609 -4.79 11.18 -3.63
C PRO A 609 -3.37 11.59 -4.05
N LEU A 610 -2.94 11.18 -5.22
CA LEU A 610 -1.57 11.43 -5.69
C LEU A 610 -1.26 12.91 -5.88
N ARG A 611 -2.30 13.73 -6.05
CA ARG A 611 -2.19 15.19 -6.20
C ARG A 611 -2.68 15.91 -4.95
N ARG A 612 -1.91 16.89 -4.49
CA ARG A 612 -2.27 17.70 -3.31
C ARG A 612 -3.58 18.47 -3.47
N SER A 613 -3.87 18.95 -4.68
CA SER A 613 -5.13 19.65 -4.98
C SER A 613 -6.39 18.80 -4.72
N ASP A 614 -6.23 17.49 -4.72
CA ASP A 614 -7.32 16.54 -4.59
C ASP A 614 -7.46 15.97 -3.16
N TRP A 615 -6.48 16.22 -2.25
CA TRP A 615 -6.43 15.63 -0.90
C TRP A 615 -7.67 15.89 -0.06
N HIS A 616 -8.11 17.15 0.04
CA HIS A 616 -9.29 17.50 0.83
C HIS A 616 -10.55 16.98 0.18
N LYS A 617 -10.89 17.50 -0.96
CA LYS A 617 -12.14 17.20 -1.66
C LYS A 617 -12.39 15.70 -1.88
N GLU A 618 -11.36 14.93 -2.15
CA GLU A 618 -11.51 13.53 -2.52
C GLU A 618 -11.26 12.55 -1.38
N TYR A 619 -10.62 12.99 -0.29
CA TYR A 619 -10.19 12.08 0.77
C TYR A 619 -10.34 12.66 2.18
N LEU A 620 -9.58 13.70 2.55
CA LEU A 620 -9.51 14.17 3.93
C LEU A 620 -10.84 14.68 4.45
N ASP A 621 -11.66 15.31 3.61
CA ASP A 621 -13.00 15.83 3.97
C ASP A 621 -14.00 14.74 4.38
N TRP A 622 -13.71 13.47 4.11
CA TRP A 622 -14.52 12.37 4.64
C TRP A 622 -13.72 11.46 5.60
N ALA A 623 -12.42 11.31 5.42
CA ALA A 623 -11.59 10.41 6.23
C ALA A 623 -11.46 10.92 7.68
N ILE A 624 -11.17 12.21 7.86
CA ILE A 624 -11.09 12.82 9.19
C ILE A 624 -12.44 12.76 9.93
N PRO A 625 -13.57 13.18 9.34
CA PRO A 625 -14.87 12.99 9.97
C PRO A 625 -15.22 11.53 10.29
N ALA A 626 -14.82 10.55 9.45
CA ALA A 626 -15.06 9.13 9.74
C ALA A 626 -14.35 8.69 11.03
N PHE A 627 -13.12 9.12 11.26
CA PHE A 627 -12.42 8.88 12.53
C PHE A 627 -13.13 9.57 13.71
N ARG A 628 -13.52 10.84 13.56
CA ARG A 628 -14.24 11.59 14.61
C ARG A 628 -15.56 10.94 14.98
N LEU A 629 -16.30 10.37 14.02
CA LEU A 629 -17.55 9.65 14.25
C LEU A 629 -17.38 8.48 15.24
N VAL A 630 -16.22 7.85 15.26
CA VAL A 630 -15.94 6.70 16.14
C VAL A 630 -15.94 7.10 17.60
N HIS A 631 -15.44 8.28 17.94
CA HIS A 631 -15.20 8.67 19.34
C HIS A 631 -15.98 9.90 19.82
N ALA A 632 -16.75 10.56 18.95
CA ALA A 632 -17.43 11.81 19.31
C ALA A 632 -18.42 11.68 20.49
N LYS A 633 -18.92 10.48 20.77
CA LYS A 633 -19.94 10.24 21.81
C LYS A 633 -19.38 9.72 23.15
N VAL A 634 -18.07 9.54 23.27
CA VAL A 634 -17.49 9.13 24.56
C VAL A 634 -17.51 10.26 25.57
N LYS A 635 -17.50 9.90 26.85
CA LYS A 635 -17.45 10.85 27.96
C LYS A 635 -16.13 11.63 27.96
N PRO A 636 -16.11 12.85 28.54
CA PRO A 636 -14.87 13.64 28.64
C PRO A 636 -13.73 12.91 29.37
N GLU A 637 -14.06 12.08 30.36
CA GLU A 637 -13.10 11.30 31.16
C GLU A 637 -12.48 10.13 30.39
N THR A 638 -13.06 9.70 29.26
CA THR A 638 -12.51 8.67 28.40
C THR A 638 -11.48 9.28 27.45
N GLN A 639 -10.22 8.89 27.58
CA GLN A 639 -9.13 9.40 26.75
C GLN A 639 -9.02 8.58 25.45
N ILE A 640 -8.96 9.26 24.33
CA ILE A 640 -8.84 8.66 23.01
C ILE A 640 -7.41 8.82 22.50
N HIS A 641 -6.73 7.70 22.30
CA HIS A 641 -5.44 7.62 21.64
C HIS A 641 -5.61 7.25 20.18
N THR A 642 -4.66 7.65 19.35
CA THR A 642 -4.46 7.09 18.01
C THR A 642 -2.99 6.85 17.74
N HIS A 643 -2.68 5.91 16.86
CA HIS A 643 -1.33 5.64 16.40
C HIS A 643 -1.24 5.71 14.89
N MET A 644 -0.17 6.32 14.42
CA MET A 644 0.15 6.40 12.99
C MET A 644 1.53 5.79 12.74
N CYS A 645 1.57 4.79 11.88
CA CYS A 645 2.83 4.26 11.37
C CYS A 645 3.43 5.26 10.36
N TYR A 646 4.76 5.29 10.30
CA TYR A 646 5.56 6.20 9.48
C TYR A 646 5.54 7.67 9.92
N SER A 647 6.65 8.38 9.70
CA SER A 647 6.90 9.71 10.28
C SER A 647 6.77 10.89 9.32
N GLU A 648 6.28 10.69 8.10
CA GLU A 648 6.20 11.75 7.08
C GLU A 648 4.82 12.41 7.04
N PHE A 649 4.37 13.03 8.17
CA PHE A 649 3.05 13.67 8.28
C PHE A 649 3.09 15.20 8.15
N ASN A 650 4.25 15.80 7.90
CA ASN A 650 4.42 17.24 7.92
C ASN A 650 3.44 17.97 7.01
N ASP A 651 3.04 17.35 5.92
CA ASP A 651 2.16 17.92 4.92
C ASP A 651 0.66 17.85 5.27
N ILE A 652 0.25 17.02 6.27
CA ILE A 652 -1.13 16.88 6.75
C ILE A 652 -1.26 17.07 8.27
N ILE A 653 -0.31 17.72 8.90
CA ILE A 653 -0.27 17.84 10.37
C ILE A 653 -1.52 18.52 10.95
N ARG A 654 -2.09 19.49 10.24
CA ARG A 654 -3.33 20.17 10.64
C ARG A 654 -4.54 19.26 10.53
N ASP A 655 -4.57 18.38 9.55
CA ASP A 655 -5.64 17.39 9.39
C ASP A 655 -5.57 16.33 10.48
N ILE A 656 -4.35 15.97 10.90
CA ILE A 656 -4.13 15.07 12.03
C ILE A 656 -4.62 15.70 13.32
N ASP A 657 -4.34 16.97 13.59
CA ASP A 657 -4.89 17.71 14.75
C ASP A 657 -6.42 17.78 14.68
N ALA A 658 -6.99 17.91 13.47
CA ALA A 658 -8.44 17.92 13.24
C ALA A 658 -9.12 16.57 13.48
N MET A 659 -8.38 15.46 13.66
CA MET A 659 -8.93 14.17 14.10
C MET A 659 -9.52 14.25 15.51
N ASP A 660 -9.13 15.24 16.29
CA ASP A 660 -9.62 15.53 17.66
C ASP A 660 -9.43 14.34 18.63
N ALA A 661 -8.35 13.56 18.46
CA ALA A 661 -7.88 12.62 19.46
C ALA A 661 -7.29 13.36 20.66
N ASP A 662 -7.15 12.69 21.81
CA ASP A 662 -6.53 13.30 22.98
C ASP A 662 -5.00 13.06 23.01
N VAL A 663 -4.53 11.90 22.52
CA VAL A 663 -3.12 11.56 22.41
C VAL A 663 -2.83 10.94 21.04
N ILE A 664 -1.75 11.39 20.38
CA ILE A 664 -1.29 10.83 19.11
C ILE A 664 0.12 10.28 19.26
N THR A 665 0.31 9.01 18.96
CA THR A 665 1.61 8.36 18.90
C THR A 665 2.04 8.10 17.46
N PHE A 666 3.33 8.18 17.17
CA PHE A 666 3.88 7.97 15.82
C PHE A 666 5.33 7.51 15.84
N GLU A 667 5.77 6.88 14.75
CA GLU A 667 7.16 6.50 14.56
C GLU A 667 8.03 7.75 14.35
N ALA A 668 9.06 7.93 15.15
CA ALA A 668 9.94 9.11 15.11
C ALA A 668 11.43 8.78 15.12
N SER A 669 11.83 7.60 15.59
CA SER A 669 13.23 7.26 15.87
C SER A 669 14.14 7.27 14.64
N ARG A 670 13.61 6.99 13.44
CA ARG A 670 14.35 6.96 12.18
C ARG A 670 14.42 8.30 11.44
N ALA A 671 13.56 9.27 11.78
CA ALA A 671 13.40 10.52 11.04
C ALA A 671 14.09 11.72 11.70
N ASP A 672 15.07 11.50 12.59
CA ASP A 672 15.77 12.55 13.34
C ASP A 672 14.82 13.58 13.97
N LEU A 673 13.64 13.13 14.39
CA LEU A 673 12.62 13.94 15.05
C LEU A 673 12.12 15.15 14.25
N LYS A 674 12.29 15.17 12.91
CA LYS A 674 11.86 16.29 12.03
C LYS A 674 10.38 16.61 12.15
N ILE A 675 9.57 15.61 12.48
CA ILE A 675 8.13 15.79 12.72
C ILE A 675 7.85 16.78 13.86
N LEU A 676 8.72 16.88 14.85
CA LEU A 676 8.55 17.78 16.00
C LEU A 676 8.58 19.26 15.59
N ASP A 677 9.36 19.61 14.56
CA ASP A 677 9.37 20.97 14.03
C ASP A 677 8.02 21.33 13.39
N ALA A 678 7.44 20.39 12.62
CA ALA A 678 6.11 20.55 12.04
C ALA A 678 5.01 20.67 13.11
N LEU A 679 5.07 19.88 14.20
CA LEU A 679 4.14 19.99 15.33
C LEU A 679 4.21 21.38 15.97
N LYS A 680 5.42 21.90 16.21
CA LYS A 680 5.63 23.22 16.79
C LYS A 680 5.14 24.33 15.86
N GLU A 681 5.48 24.28 14.57
CA GLU A 681 5.05 25.26 13.56
C GLU A 681 3.53 25.29 13.37
N ALA A 682 2.88 24.12 13.44
CA ALA A 682 1.43 24.00 13.35
C ALA A 682 0.69 24.41 14.63
N ASN A 683 1.40 24.69 15.72
CA ASN A 683 0.82 24.90 17.06
C ASN A 683 -0.11 23.75 17.47
N PHE A 684 0.41 22.53 17.35
CA PHE A 684 -0.33 21.29 17.57
C PHE A 684 -0.82 21.19 19.02
N ARG A 685 -2.13 20.93 19.20
CA ARG A 685 -2.78 21.02 20.51
C ARG A 685 -2.71 19.72 21.30
N THR A 686 -2.83 18.60 20.62
CA THR A 686 -2.97 17.26 21.18
C THR A 686 -1.70 16.81 21.92
N GLU A 687 -1.83 15.96 22.94
CA GLU A 687 -0.68 15.28 23.55
C GLU A 687 -0.03 14.33 22.53
N VAL A 688 1.28 14.16 22.61
CA VAL A 688 2.05 13.41 21.61
C VAL A 688 2.97 12.36 22.25
N GLY A 689 3.08 11.22 21.59
CA GLY A 689 4.02 10.13 21.91
C GLY A 689 4.91 9.80 20.72
N PRO A 690 5.94 10.61 20.42
CA PRO A 690 6.92 10.23 19.42
C PRO A 690 7.69 9.00 19.89
N GLY A 691 7.86 8.00 19.02
CA GLY A 691 8.59 6.78 19.38
C GLY A 691 10.05 7.07 19.75
N VAL A 692 10.51 6.48 20.85
CA VAL A 692 11.86 6.70 21.38
C VAL A 692 12.88 5.68 20.90
N TYR A 693 12.46 4.58 20.28
CA TYR A 693 13.34 3.60 19.67
C TYR A 693 12.66 2.81 18.54
N ASP A 694 13.49 2.36 17.59
CA ASP A 694 13.08 1.59 16.42
C ASP A 694 12.78 0.13 16.79
N ILE A 695 11.54 -0.30 16.60
CA ILE A 695 11.11 -1.68 16.83
C ILE A 695 11.49 -2.64 15.67
N HIS A 696 11.97 -2.16 14.55
CA HIS A 696 12.40 -3.00 13.44
C HIS A 696 13.83 -3.50 13.57
N SER A 697 14.58 -2.96 14.54
CA SER A 697 15.92 -3.42 14.93
C SER A 697 15.84 -4.32 16.16
N ALA A 698 16.56 -5.43 16.17
CA ALA A 698 16.71 -6.31 17.34
C ALA A 698 17.61 -5.70 18.44
N ARG A 699 18.20 -4.55 18.17
CA ARG A 699 19.06 -3.83 19.09
C ARG A 699 18.27 -3.30 20.29
N VAL A 700 18.77 -3.53 21.50
CA VAL A 700 18.23 -2.95 22.71
C VAL A 700 18.84 -1.54 22.89
N PRO A 701 18.02 -0.46 22.91
CA PRO A 701 18.53 0.90 23.13
C PRO A 701 18.99 1.06 24.58
N SER A 702 20.04 1.86 24.82
CA SER A 702 20.47 2.18 26.19
C SER A 702 19.53 3.23 26.82
N VAL A 703 19.59 3.35 28.13
CA VAL A 703 18.86 4.39 28.89
C VAL A 703 19.29 5.79 28.44
N GLU A 704 20.58 6.00 28.19
CA GLU A 704 21.14 7.29 27.74
C GLU A 704 20.66 7.67 26.36
N GLU A 705 20.55 6.70 25.43
CA GLU A 705 20.03 6.95 24.09
C GLU A 705 18.57 7.39 24.15
N ILE A 706 17.73 6.70 24.91
CA ILE A 706 16.32 7.04 25.07
C ILE A 706 16.19 8.40 25.77
N ARG A 707 16.96 8.66 26.83
CA ARG A 707 16.96 9.93 27.53
C ARG A 707 17.35 11.08 26.60
N SER A 708 18.40 10.92 25.81
CA SER A 708 18.82 11.93 24.84
C SER A 708 17.74 12.22 23.78
N ALA A 709 17.00 11.20 23.34
CA ALA A 709 15.86 11.39 22.46
C ALA A 709 14.74 12.20 23.13
N LEU A 710 14.41 11.87 24.39
CA LEU A 710 13.39 12.60 25.16
C LEU A 710 13.81 14.06 25.44
N GLU A 711 15.07 14.33 25.77
CA GLU A 711 15.60 15.69 25.96
C GLU A 711 15.42 16.53 24.69
N LYS A 712 15.73 15.97 23.51
CA LYS A 712 15.48 16.65 22.21
C LYS A 712 13.99 16.88 21.96
N MET A 713 13.11 15.93 22.34
CA MET A 713 11.67 16.12 22.22
C MET A 713 11.16 17.26 23.09
N LEU A 714 11.71 17.40 24.31
CA LEU A 714 11.36 18.46 25.26
C LEU A 714 11.78 19.87 24.80
N GLU A 715 12.68 20.01 23.83
CA GLU A 715 12.98 21.29 23.20
C GLU A 715 11.82 21.80 22.33
N LYS A 716 10.94 20.92 21.90
CA LYS A 716 9.86 21.19 20.94
C LYS A 716 8.46 20.97 21.50
N VAL A 717 8.30 20.06 22.45
CA VAL A 717 7.02 19.63 23.05
C VAL A 717 6.99 20.00 24.52
N GLN A 718 5.85 20.52 24.98
CA GLN A 718 5.64 20.80 26.40
C GLN A 718 5.70 19.50 27.22
N LYS A 719 6.35 19.55 28.37
CA LYS A 719 6.59 18.36 29.22
C LYS A 719 5.31 17.65 29.67
N GLU A 720 4.22 18.41 29.85
CA GLU A 720 2.91 17.92 30.24
C GLU A 720 2.19 17.15 29.11
N LYS A 721 2.61 17.35 27.87
CA LYS A 721 2.01 16.76 26.66
C LYS A 721 2.81 15.60 26.06
N LEU A 722 3.95 15.24 26.67
CA LEU A 722 4.85 14.21 26.13
C LEU A 722 4.60 12.84 26.74
N TRP A 723 4.22 11.87 25.93
CA TRP A 723 4.15 10.43 26.25
C TRP A 723 5.42 9.71 25.81
N VAL A 724 5.73 8.60 26.50
CA VAL A 724 6.93 7.80 26.22
C VAL A 724 6.53 6.39 25.79
N ASN A 725 6.83 6.06 24.56
CA ASN A 725 6.46 4.80 23.92
C ASN A 725 7.49 4.37 22.85
N PRO A 726 7.54 3.08 22.47
CA PRO A 726 8.28 2.64 21.28
C PRO A 726 7.67 3.19 20.00
N ASP A 727 8.39 3.10 18.88
CA ASP A 727 7.92 3.56 17.55
C ASP A 727 6.60 2.90 17.12
N CYS A 728 6.45 1.59 17.33
CA CYS A 728 5.27 0.86 16.92
C CYS A 728 5.05 -0.38 17.82
N GLY A 729 4.09 -1.23 17.47
CA GLY A 729 3.78 -2.47 18.17
C GLY A 729 4.94 -3.48 18.15
N LEU A 730 5.09 -4.27 19.20
CA LEU A 730 6.23 -5.17 19.44
C LEU A 730 6.05 -6.59 18.88
N LYS A 731 5.03 -6.80 18.08
CA LYS A 731 4.60 -8.08 17.48
C LYS A 731 5.73 -8.91 16.85
N THR A 732 6.69 -8.26 16.23
CA THR A 732 7.80 -8.91 15.49
C THR A 732 9.05 -9.09 16.31
N ARG A 733 9.07 -8.62 17.57
CA ARG A 733 10.21 -8.70 18.47
C ARG A 733 10.28 -10.03 19.21
N GLY A 734 11.46 -10.31 19.80
CA GLY A 734 11.65 -11.38 20.77
C GLY A 734 11.30 -10.93 22.19
N ASP A 735 11.00 -11.87 23.08
CA ASP A 735 10.59 -11.56 24.46
C ASP A 735 11.72 -10.88 25.26
N GLU A 736 12.96 -11.38 25.16
CA GLU A 736 14.12 -10.87 25.91
C GLU A 736 14.48 -9.42 25.52
N GLU A 737 14.56 -9.14 24.24
CA GLU A 737 14.87 -7.79 23.76
C GLU A 737 13.73 -6.81 24.08
N THR A 738 12.48 -7.27 24.06
CA THR A 738 11.30 -6.47 24.43
C THR A 738 11.38 -6.09 25.91
N GLU A 739 11.62 -7.05 26.82
CA GLU A 739 11.73 -6.79 28.27
C GLU A 739 12.83 -5.78 28.56
N LYS A 740 14.03 -5.96 27.98
CA LYS A 740 15.17 -5.06 28.19
C LYS A 740 14.91 -3.66 27.62
N SER A 741 14.34 -3.53 26.43
CA SER A 741 14.06 -2.24 25.80
C SER A 741 13.02 -1.45 26.59
N LEU A 742 11.95 -2.11 27.04
CA LEU A 742 10.92 -1.47 27.87
C LEU A 742 11.43 -1.09 29.26
N ALA A 743 12.31 -1.91 29.88
CA ALA A 743 12.94 -1.55 31.13
C ALA A 743 13.77 -0.26 31.01
N ASN A 744 14.58 -0.15 29.93
CA ASN A 744 15.39 1.03 29.66
C ASN A 744 14.51 2.26 29.33
N LEU A 745 13.38 2.06 28.65
CA LEU A 745 12.41 3.11 28.36
C LEU A 745 11.80 3.70 29.64
N VAL A 746 11.36 2.83 30.54
CA VAL A 746 10.80 3.26 31.85
C VAL A 746 11.83 3.98 32.71
N GLU A 747 13.06 3.46 32.73
CA GLU A 747 14.14 4.08 33.53
C GLU A 747 14.52 5.46 32.96
N ALA A 748 14.63 5.61 31.63
CA ALA A 748 14.90 6.90 31.01
C ALA A 748 13.81 7.94 31.34
N ALA A 749 12.53 7.54 31.26
CA ALA A 749 11.42 8.41 31.66
C ALA A 749 11.48 8.82 33.12
N ARG A 750 11.81 7.89 34.03
CA ARG A 750 11.95 8.17 35.48
C ARG A 750 13.06 9.19 35.79
N GLN A 751 14.17 9.12 35.07
CA GLN A 751 15.30 10.05 35.29
C GLN A 751 14.98 11.50 34.85
N LEU A 752 13.93 11.70 34.04
CA LEU A 752 13.48 13.03 33.58
C LEU A 752 12.29 13.58 34.38
N ARG A 753 11.66 12.75 35.22
CA ARG A 753 10.56 13.15 36.13
C ARG A 753 11.10 13.93 37.30
#